data_4d0ee204b55bb9f1190d45798208a192
#
_entry.id   4d0ee204b55bb9f1190d45798208a192
#
_cell.length_a   1.000
_cell.length_b   1.000
_cell.length_c   1.000
_cell.angle_alpha   90.00
_cell.angle_beta   90.00
_cell.angle_gamma   90.00
#
_symmetry.space_group_name_H-M   'P 1'
#
loop_
_entity.id
_entity.type
_entity.pdbx_description
1 polymer ?
#
loop_
_entity_poly.entity_id
_entity_poly.type
_entity_poly.pdbx_seq_one_letter_code
_entity_poly.pdbx_strand_id
1 'polypeptide(L)'
;MEFHGNPFYLTPPDQVAAVCGGYCSDPFAVLGMHVVDVGTGDTGHGAGELAKFLSHVPYPVSRVVTVRAFYPFAESVSVRVLDTNEVVPMQRIHPDGFFEAVFWERSEPFPYRLIVTEGTRDGGQGTREFYDPYSFPLLLSDFDLHLIAEGNHFRLWQVLGAHIVELPSPFANHQSPVASVRGVRFAVWAPNALRVSVVGDFNRWDGRVHPMRFRHEAGVWELFLPEEILGGTEGLLYKFEVKGRYGGYLQLKADPVGFYHEVRPKSASIVWDIGRYRWNDDEWLSRRQEVQRLDKPVSIYEVHLGSWRRVPEEGNRWLTYRELAEQLVPYVKDMGFTHIELLPVMEHPLDESWGYQVTGYFAPTSRYGTPDDFKSFVDAFHQAGIGVILDWVPAHFPKDMHGLVFFDGTNLYEYGDWRGDHPDWHTKVFNFGRTEVRNFLIASALFWLHEFHADGLRIDAVASMLYLDYSRKPGEWQPNIYGGNEHLEAIDFIKRLNEVVHEQVPGILMVAEESTAWPMVTRPTYVGGLGFDFKWNMGWMHDTLFYFSQDPIFRKYHHGALTFSLWYAFSENFILPLSHDEVVHGKASLLGKMPGDLWQKFANLRALFGYMWAHPGKKLLFMGGEIAQWREWDYASSLDWHLLQWESHQGIQRLVRDLNWLYRTEPALHEWDCDHRGFEWIDFHDADHSVVSFIRWAKDWRDCIVVVCNFTPVVRHDYRIGVPFNGVWREVLNTDWQQYGGSGTRVAGQGTGDKGQATGESGWEAGEVVAEALPWQNRPYSVRLTLPPLSVVFLKRCTHTT
;
A
#
# COMPACT_ATOMS: atom_id res chain seq x y z
N MET A 1 -66.43 6.80 12.39
CA MET A 1 -66.40 6.07 11.10
C MET A 1 -64.96 5.62 10.94
N GLU A 2 -64.73 4.30 11.08
CA GLU A 2 -63.43 3.73 10.85
C GLU A 2 -63.17 3.71 9.35
N PHE A 3 -62.23 4.54 8.89
CA PHE A 3 -61.80 4.55 7.47
C PHE A 3 -60.78 3.43 7.21
N HIS A 4 -61.22 2.21 7.21
CA HIS A 4 -60.48 1.07 6.71
C HIS A 4 -60.67 0.95 5.18
N GLY A 5 -59.58 1.30 4.39
CA GLY A 5 -59.49 1.13 2.95
C GLY A 5 -59.73 2.40 2.12
N ASN A 6 -58.79 3.35 2.24
CA ASN A 6 -58.79 4.53 1.39
C ASN A 6 -58.11 4.24 0.05
N PRO A 7 -58.80 4.38 -1.12
CA PRO A 7 -58.25 4.01 -2.41
C PRO A 7 -57.31 5.09 -3.02
N PHE A 8 -56.99 6.13 -2.28
CA PHE A 8 -56.24 7.28 -2.82
C PHE A 8 -54.78 7.25 -2.37
N TYR A 9 -53.89 7.30 -3.38
CA TYR A 9 -52.49 7.57 -3.22
C TYR A 9 -52.14 8.92 -3.86
N LEU A 10 -51.11 9.62 -3.30
CA LEU A 10 -50.75 10.97 -3.73
C LEU A 10 -49.40 10.99 -4.46
N THR A 11 -48.71 9.85 -4.54
CA THR A 11 -47.44 9.79 -5.28
C THR A 11 -47.68 9.81 -6.78
N PRO A 12 -47.05 10.70 -7.55
CA PRO A 12 -47.16 10.75 -9.03
C PRO A 12 -46.70 9.41 -9.64
N PRO A 13 -47.44 8.91 -10.68
CA PRO A 13 -47.15 7.61 -11.31
C PRO A 13 -45.73 7.49 -11.89
N ASP A 14 -45.17 8.60 -12.39
CA ASP A 14 -43.79 8.65 -12.90
C ASP A 14 -42.74 8.46 -11.80
N GLN A 15 -42.98 8.99 -10.60
CA GLN A 15 -42.13 8.77 -9.43
C GLN A 15 -42.20 7.29 -8.95
N VAL A 16 -43.42 6.73 -8.91
CA VAL A 16 -43.59 5.29 -8.59
C VAL A 16 -42.84 4.45 -9.63
N ALA A 17 -42.99 4.74 -10.91
CA ALA A 17 -42.30 4.02 -11.97
C ALA A 17 -40.76 4.19 -11.89
N ALA A 18 -40.28 5.36 -11.51
CA ALA A 18 -38.87 5.62 -11.37
C ALA A 18 -38.25 4.79 -10.24
N VAL A 19 -38.90 4.68 -9.07
CA VAL A 19 -38.43 3.87 -7.95
C VAL A 19 -38.51 2.38 -8.29
N CYS A 20 -39.65 1.90 -8.75
CA CYS A 20 -39.85 0.49 -9.10
C CYS A 20 -38.91 0.02 -10.23
N GLY A 21 -38.68 0.89 -11.24
CA GLY A 21 -37.76 0.61 -12.35
C GLY A 21 -36.28 0.83 -12.01
N GLY A 22 -35.97 1.30 -10.80
CA GLY A 22 -34.60 1.51 -10.35
C GLY A 22 -33.84 2.60 -11.14
N TYR A 23 -34.52 3.67 -11.54
CA TYR A 23 -33.90 4.83 -12.21
C TYR A 23 -34.21 6.16 -11.49
N CYS A 24 -34.73 6.12 -10.28
CA CYS A 24 -34.89 7.28 -9.41
C CYS A 24 -33.53 7.85 -9.00
N SER A 25 -33.24 9.09 -9.43
CA SER A 25 -31.96 9.76 -9.12
C SER A 25 -32.00 10.52 -7.80
N ASP A 26 -33.19 10.82 -7.28
CA ASP A 26 -33.40 11.47 -5.99
C ASP A 26 -34.44 10.69 -5.17
N PRO A 27 -34.01 9.62 -4.50
CA PRO A 27 -34.93 8.79 -3.69
C PRO A 27 -35.48 9.52 -2.49
N PHE A 28 -34.79 10.51 -1.92
CA PHE A 28 -35.23 11.28 -0.77
C PHE A 28 -36.33 12.29 -1.09
N ALA A 29 -36.51 12.65 -2.36
CA ALA A 29 -37.66 13.44 -2.82
C ALA A 29 -38.94 12.60 -2.96
N VAL A 30 -38.81 11.26 -2.97
CA VAL A 30 -39.94 10.34 -3.21
C VAL A 30 -40.23 9.50 -2.00
N LEU A 31 -39.23 8.79 -1.46
CA LEU A 31 -39.36 7.89 -0.32
C LEU A 31 -39.27 8.64 1.01
N GLY A 32 -39.80 8.07 2.07
CA GLY A 32 -39.84 8.70 3.40
C GLY A 32 -41.13 9.47 3.63
N MET A 33 -41.10 10.40 4.56
CA MET A 33 -42.23 11.24 4.94
C MET A 33 -42.22 12.57 4.21
N HIS A 34 -43.35 12.93 3.61
CA HIS A 34 -43.52 14.18 2.84
C HIS A 34 -44.79 14.92 3.24
N VAL A 35 -44.73 16.25 3.23
CA VAL A 35 -45.90 17.12 3.35
C VAL A 35 -46.36 17.46 1.91
N VAL A 36 -47.62 17.17 1.61
CA VAL A 36 -48.21 17.35 0.27
C VAL A 36 -49.36 18.37 0.34
N ASP A 37 -49.30 19.38 -0.52
CA ASP A 37 -50.39 20.35 -0.69
C ASP A 37 -51.50 19.73 -1.55
N VAL A 38 -52.71 19.64 -1.01
CA VAL A 38 -53.86 18.95 -1.65
C VAL A 38 -54.80 19.93 -2.35
N GLY A 39 -54.47 21.24 -2.35
CA GLY A 39 -55.41 22.28 -2.75
C GLY A 39 -55.18 22.96 -4.10
N THR A 40 -54.04 22.75 -4.79
CA THR A 40 -53.75 23.50 -6.04
C THR A 40 -53.09 22.63 -7.09
N GLY A 41 -53.90 22.03 -7.97
CA GLY A 41 -53.45 21.64 -9.33
C GLY A 41 -52.60 20.41 -9.44
N ASP A 42 -52.94 19.58 -10.43
CA ASP A 42 -52.14 18.46 -10.98
C ASP A 42 -51.76 17.32 -10.01
N THR A 43 -52.75 16.81 -9.32
CA THR A 43 -52.66 15.49 -8.69
C THR A 43 -52.99 14.43 -9.73
N GLY A 44 -52.10 13.44 -9.97
CA GLY A 44 -52.23 12.36 -10.92
C GLY A 44 -53.59 11.62 -10.87
N HIS A 45 -53.74 10.57 -11.62
CA HIS A 45 -55.00 9.80 -11.81
C HIS A 45 -55.90 9.76 -10.58
N GLY A 46 -57.00 10.48 -10.55
CA GLY A 46 -57.96 10.49 -9.44
C GLY A 46 -58.46 11.89 -9.02
N ALA A 47 -57.98 12.99 -9.66
CA ALA A 47 -58.31 14.36 -9.23
C ALA A 47 -59.82 14.63 -9.05
N GLY A 48 -60.69 13.99 -9.82
CA GLY A 48 -62.14 14.13 -9.67
C GLY A 48 -62.73 13.37 -8.48
N GLU A 49 -62.15 12.22 -8.10
CA GLU A 49 -62.57 11.46 -6.93
C GLU A 49 -61.95 12.03 -5.64
N LEU A 50 -60.70 12.52 -5.70
CA LEU A 50 -60.09 13.25 -4.60
C LEU A 50 -60.85 14.51 -4.22
N ALA A 51 -61.29 15.30 -5.23
CA ALA A 51 -62.13 16.46 -5.00
C ALA A 51 -63.50 16.10 -4.37
N LYS A 52 -64.08 14.98 -4.77
CA LYS A 52 -65.32 14.43 -4.17
C LYS A 52 -65.05 13.99 -2.73
N PHE A 53 -63.95 13.31 -2.44
CA PHE A 53 -63.58 12.92 -1.13
C PHE A 53 -63.35 14.11 -0.20
N LEU A 54 -62.54 15.07 -0.62
CA LEU A 54 -62.24 16.28 0.10
C LEU A 54 -63.51 17.14 0.45
N SER A 55 -64.55 17.04 -0.40
CA SER A 55 -65.84 17.68 -0.13
C SER A 55 -66.63 17.03 1.02
N HIS A 56 -66.29 15.88 1.51
CA HIS A 56 -66.89 15.14 2.63
C HIS A 56 -66.05 15.20 3.93
N VAL A 57 -64.82 15.77 3.89
CA VAL A 57 -64.00 16.00 5.07
C VAL A 57 -64.55 17.24 5.81
N PRO A 58 -64.77 17.17 7.12
CA PRO A 58 -65.49 18.23 7.88
C PRO A 58 -64.71 19.53 8.06
N TYR A 59 -63.44 19.61 7.56
CA TYR A 59 -62.60 20.80 7.60
C TYR A 59 -61.79 20.95 6.31
N PRO A 60 -61.42 22.17 5.89
CA PRO A 60 -60.60 22.35 4.69
C PRO A 60 -59.18 21.80 4.91
N VAL A 61 -58.88 20.71 4.26
CA VAL A 61 -57.52 20.14 4.26
C VAL A 61 -56.73 20.75 3.11
N SER A 62 -55.75 21.57 3.42
CA SER A 62 -54.82 22.16 2.45
C SER A 62 -53.51 21.40 2.35
N ARG A 63 -53.14 20.70 3.46
CA ARG A 63 -51.89 19.90 3.56
C ARG A 63 -52.16 18.60 4.24
N VAL A 64 -51.47 17.55 3.81
CA VAL A 64 -51.49 16.23 4.41
C VAL A 64 -50.06 15.69 4.49
N VAL A 65 -49.85 14.73 5.39
CA VAL A 65 -48.57 14.01 5.46
C VAL A 65 -48.73 12.66 4.77
N THR A 66 -47.79 12.27 3.95
CA THR A 66 -47.69 10.95 3.36
C THR A 66 -46.35 10.30 3.75
N VAL A 67 -46.38 8.98 3.99
CA VAL A 67 -45.18 8.16 4.17
C VAL A 67 -45.12 7.14 3.02
N ARG A 68 -43.98 7.07 2.34
CA ARG A 68 -43.74 6.27 1.15
C ARG A 68 -42.57 5.34 1.37
N ALA A 69 -42.73 4.08 1.00
CA ALA A 69 -41.71 3.06 1.19
C ALA A 69 -41.66 2.09 -0.01
N PHE A 70 -40.49 1.57 -0.31
CA PHE A 70 -40.28 0.58 -1.35
C PHE A 70 -39.62 -0.68 -0.77
N TYR A 71 -40.40 -1.75 -0.67
CA TYR A 71 -40.00 -3.07 -0.17
C TYR A 71 -40.58 -4.17 -1.08
N PRO A 72 -39.84 -4.57 -2.14
CA PRO A 72 -40.37 -5.52 -3.15
C PRO A 72 -40.71 -6.90 -2.59
N PHE A 73 -40.08 -7.29 -1.51
CA PHE A 73 -40.26 -8.60 -0.86
C PHE A 73 -41.26 -8.60 0.31
N ALA A 74 -41.78 -7.42 0.69
CA ALA A 74 -42.71 -7.32 1.81
C ALA A 74 -44.10 -7.82 1.44
N GLU A 75 -44.71 -8.57 2.31
CA GLU A 75 -46.14 -8.92 2.26
C GLU A 75 -46.98 -7.71 2.68
N SER A 76 -46.55 -7.04 3.76
CA SER A 76 -47.17 -5.80 4.23
C SER A 76 -46.16 -4.86 4.86
N VAL A 77 -46.48 -3.56 4.78
CA VAL A 77 -45.75 -2.48 5.44
C VAL A 77 -46.72 -1.64 6.24
N SER A 78 -46.33 -1.20 7.44
CA SER A 78 -47.13 -0.33 8.30
C SER A 78 -46.24 0.77 8.87
N VAL A 79 -46.85 1.90 9.20
CA VAL A 79 -46.21 3.03 9.92
C VAL A 79 -46.59 2.97 11.39
N ARG A 80 -45.60 2.85 12.30
CA ARG A 80 -45.83 3.11 13.71
C ARG A 80 -45.60 4.57 14.01
N VAL A 81 -46.60 5.27 14.42
CA VAL A 81 -46.55 6.66 14.85
C VAL A 81 -46.08 6.71 16.30
N LEU A 82 -44.91 7.33 16.58
CA LEU A 82 -44.27 7.18 17.89
C LEU A 82 -44.91 8.04 18.99
N ASP A 83 -45.58 9.16 18.63
CA ASP A 83 -46.25 10.04 19.58
C ASP A 83 -47.59 9.44 20.11
N THR A 84 -48.32 8.69 19.29
CA THR A 84 -49.58 8.06 19.63
C THR A 84 -49.51 6.54 19.83
N ASN A 85 -48.38 5.93 19.42
CA ASN A 85 -48.18 4.48 19.35
C ASN A 85 -49.17 3.76 18.40
N GLU A 86 -49.83 4.48 17.54
CA GLU A 86 -50.73 3.98 16.52
C GLU A 86 -49.96 3.22 15.42
N VAL A 87 -50.52 2.16 14.89
CA VAL A 87 -49.98 1.43 13.75
C VAL A 87 -50.93 1.56 12.57
N VAL A 88 -50.48 2.27 11.54
CA VAL A 88 -51.26 2.55 10.34
C VAL A 88 -50.74 1.68 9.19
N PRO A 89 -51.57 0.77 8.61
CA PRO A 89 -51.15 -0.03 7.46
C PRO A 89 -50.94 0.86 6.23
N MET A 90 -49.88 0.56 5.45
CA MET A 90 -49.62 1.22 4.19
C MET A 90 -50.30 0.50 3.03
N GLN A 91 -50.86 1.21 2.10
CA GLN A 91 -51.40 0.63 0.88
C GLN A 91 -50.29 0.29 -0.11
N ARG A 92 -50.28 -0.94 -0.66
CA ARG A 92 -49.43 -1.30 -1.79
C ARG A 92 -50.02 -0.67 -3.05
N ILE A 93 -49.39 0.33 -3.62
CA ILE A 93 -49.88 1.08 -4.80
C ILE A 93 -49.26 0.57 -6.10
N HIS A 94 -48.17 -0.25 -6.03
CA HIS A 94 -47.54 -0.88 -7.17
C HIS A 94 -47.18 -2.36 -6.87
N PRO A 95 -47.35 -3.28 -7.82
CA PRO A 95 -47.06 -4.72 -7.62
C PRO A 95 -45.62 -5.00 -7.22
N ASP A 96 -44.67 -4.21 -7.69
CA ASP A 96 -43.27 -4.35 -7.35
C ASP A 96 -42.90 -3.91 -5.91
N GLY A 97 -43.90 -3.57 -5.07
CA GLY A 97 -43.69 -3.31 -3.65
C GLY A 97 -43.51 -1.86 -3.29
N PHE A 98 -44.12 -0.94 -4.01
CA PHE A 98 -44.24 0.45 -3.57
C PHE A 98 -45.46 0.61 -2.65
N PHE A 99 -45.27 1.17 -1.45
CA PHE A 99 -46.28 1.37 -0.42
C PHE A 99 -46.42 2.85 -0.07
N GLU A 100 -47.66 3.28 0.20
CA GLU A 100 -47.97 4.64 0.66
C GLU A 100 -49.01 4.62 1.75
N ALA A 101 -48.84 5.47 2.78
CA ALA A 101 -49.86 5.80 3.77
C ALA A 101 -50.10 7.31 3.75
N VAL A 102 -51.34 7.75 3.76
CA VAL A 102 -51.76 9.16 3.78
C VAL A 102 -52.42 9.49 5.14
N PHE A 103 -51.86 10.47 5.80
CA PHE A 103 -52.34 10.96 7.12
C PHE A 103 -53.11 12.26 6.90
N TRP A 104 -54.40 12.13 6.69
CA TRP A 104 -55.27 13.23 6.36
C TRP A 104 -55.47 14.25 7.47
N GLU A 105 -55.26 13.81 8.74
CA GLU A 105 -55.43 14.65 9.93
C GLU A 105 -54.11 15.31 10.36
N ARG A 106 -53.03 15.08 9.63
CA ARG A 106 -51.72 15.66 9.96
C ARG A 106 -51.23 16.57 8.83
N SER A 107 -50.78 17.74 9.19
CA SER A 107 -50.23 18.77 8.27
C SER A 107 -48.74 19.01 8.47
N GLU A 108 -48.12 18.38 9.48
CA GLU A 108 -46.71 18.52 9.85
C GLU A 108 -46.05 17.13 10.02
N PRO A 109 -44.75 17.01 9.77
CA PRO A 109 -44.01 15.77 10.04
C PRO A 109 -44.11 15.32 11.49
N PHE A 110 -44.10 14.03 11.71
CA PHE A 110 -44.19 13.40 13.03
C PHE A 110 -43.18 12.23 13.16
N PRO A 111 -42.79 11.84 14.38
CA PRO A 111 -41.90 10.74 14.60
C PRO A 111 -42.57 9.39 14.27
N TYR A 112 -41.85 8.54 13.49
CA TYR A 112 -42.36 7.24 13.08
C TYR A 112 -41.27 6.20 12.87
N ARG A 113 -41.71 4.94 12.83
CA ARG A 113 -40.92 3.78 12.38
C ARG A 113 -41.72 3.00 11.33
N LEU A 114 -41.03 2.24 10.51
CA LEU A 114 -41.63 1.30 9.57
C LEU A 114 -41.68 -0.10 10.21
N ILE A 115 -42.78 -0.79 10.04
CA ILE A 115 -42.96 -2.19 10.35
C ILE A 115 -43.09 -2.93 9.03
N VAL A 116 -42.13 -3.78 8.69
CA VAL A 116 -42.10 -4.54 7.44
C VAL A 116 -42.23 -6.01 7.73
N THR A 117 -43.20 -6.66 7.13
CA THR A 117 -43.44 -8.11 7.25
C THR A 117 -43.12 -8.78 5.93
N GLU A 118 -42.18 -9.72 5.94
CA GLU A 118 -41.74 -10.50 4.79
C GLU A 118 -41.97 -12.02 5.04
N GLY A 119 -42.21 -12.76 3.97
CA GLY A 119 -42.16 -14.22 4.02
C GLY A 119 -40.74 -14.74 4.26
N THR A 120 -40.56 -15.67 5.19
CA THR A 120 -39.28 -16.35 5.42
C THR A 120 -39.11 -17.55 4.48
N ARG A 121 -37.86 -17.97 4.25
CA ARG A 121 -37.55 -19.15 3.38
C ARG A 121 -38.17 -20.44 3.87
N ASP A 122 -38.47 -20.54 5.15
CA ASP A 122 -39.09 -21.72 5.79
C ASP A 122 -40.62 -21.64 5.81
N GLY A 123 -41.24 -20.71 5.07
CA GLY A 123 -42.67 -20.51 4.96
C GLY A 123 -43.30 -19.80 6.17
N GLY A 124 -42.52 -19.26 7.07
CA GLY A 124 -42.93 -18.36 8.16
C GLY A 124 -42.99 -16.90 7.71
N GLN A 125 -43.42 -16.01 8.61
CA GLN A 125 -43.38 -14.56 8.46
C GLN A 125 -42.38 -13.98 9.45
N GLY A 126 -41.48 -13.11 8.97
CA GLY A 126 -40.59 -12.30 9.77
C GLY A 126 -41.02 -10.84 9.75
N THR A 127 -41.20 -10.25 10.92
CA THR A 127 -41.54 -8.83 11.04
C THR A 127 -40.35 -8.06 11.64
N ARG A 128 -39.97 -6.97 11.01
CA ARG A 128 -38.92 -6.05 11.49
C ARG A 128 -39.50 -4.67 11.69
N GLU A 129 -39.04 -3.99 12.72
CA GLU A 129 -39.41 -2.60 13.00
C GLU A 129 -38.13 -1.74 13.12
N PHE A 130 -38.05 -0.67 12.35
CA PHE A 130 -36.83 0.18 12.24
C PHE A 130 -37.18 1.62 11.89
N TYR A 131 -36.24 2.52 12.14
CA TYR A 131 -36.34 3.89 11.62
C TYR A 131 -36.17 3.90 10.10
N ASP A 132 -37.00 4.63 9.40
CA ASP A 132 -36.91 4.77 7.94
C ASP A 132 -35.57 5.43 7.54
N PRO A 133 -34.75 4.79 6.69
CA PRO A 133 -33.50 5.35 6.22
C PRO A 133 -33.64 6.74 5.58
N TYR A 134 -34.79 7.01 4.96
CA TYR A 134 -35.05 8.28 4.28
C TYR A 134 -35.52 9.39 5.21
N SER A 135 -35.64 9.12 6.52
CA SER A 135 -35.93 10.12 7.57
C SER A 135 -34.69 10.80 8.14
N PHE A 136 -33.50 10.28 7.85
CA PHE A 136 -32.26 10.84 8.38
C PHE A 136 -31.82 12.10 7.62
N PRO A 137 -31.19 13.08 8.30
CA PRO A 137 -30.73 14.33 7.70
C PRO A 137 -29.54 14.08 6.75
N LEU A 138 -28.95 15.15 6.25
CA LEU A 138 -27.67 15.12 5.56
C LEU A 138 -26.58 14.59 6.50
N LEU A 139 -25.72 13.71 6.01
CA LEU A 139 -24.74 12.96 6.82
C LEU A 139 -23.36 13.58 6.76
N LEU A 140 -22.93 13.99 5.57
CA LEU A 140 -21.64 14.64 5.37
C LEU A 140 -21.78 16.15 5.56
N SER A 141 -20.79 16.77 6.20
CA SER A 141 -20.74 18.20 6.37
C SER A 141 -20.46 18.93 5.05
N ASP A 142 -20.95 20.17 4.92
CA ASP A 142 -20.65 21.02 3.77
C ASP A 142 -19.15 21.30 3.65
N PHE A 143 -18.43 21.31 4.79
CA PHE A 143 -16.98 21.50 4.82
C PHE A 143 -16.24 20.28 4.21
N ASP A 144 -16.64 19.04 4.56
CA ASP A 144 -16.06 17.84 3.97
C ASP A 144 -16.30 17.79 2.46
N LEU A 145 -17.52 18.12 2.03
CA LEU A 145 -17.87 18.17 0.61
C LEU A 145 -17.07 19.22 -0.15
N HIS A 146 -16.89 20.40 0.44
CA HIS A 146 -16.05 21.45 -0.13
C HIS A 146 -14.60 20.97 -0.31
N LEU A 147 -13.99 20.33 0.70
CA LEU A 147 -12.63 19.81 0.60
C LEU A 147 -12.51 18.68 -0.45
N ILE A 148 -13.54 17.82 -0.58
CA ILE A 148 -13.58 16.78 -1.61
C ILE A 148 -13.62 17.42 -3.00
N ALA A 149 -14.50 18.40 -3.22
CA ALA A 149 -14.63 19.09 -4.49
C ALA A 149 -13.37 19.86 -4.91
N GLU A 150 -12.61 20.39 -3.95
CA GLU A 150 -11.32 21.04 -4.20
C GLU A 150 -10.15 20.04 -4.38
N GLY A 151 -10.34 18.76 -4.03
CA GLY A 151 -9.28 17.76 -4.07
C GLY A 151 -8.27 17.88 -2.93
N ASN A 152 -8.70 18.38 -1.77
CA ASN A 152 -7.86 18.64 -0.61
C ASN A 152 -8.31 17.91 0.68
N HIS A 153 -9.22 16.96 0.57
CA HIS A 153 -9.65 16.16 1.72
C HIS A 153 -8.69 15.00 1.99
N PHE A 154 -7.56 15.27 2.62
CA PHE A 154 -6.48 14.28 2.83
C PHE A 154 -6.83 13.13 3.79
N ARG A 155 -8.01 13.16 4.40
CA ARG A 155 -8.53 12.07 5.25
C ARG A 155 -9.85 11.52 4.70
N LEU A 156 -9.90 11.28 3.38
CA LEU A 156 -11.09 10.74 2.69
C LEU A 156 -11.67 9.50 3.37
N TRP A 157 -10.82 8.65 3.92
CA TRP A 157 -11.24 7.43 4.61
C TRP A 157 -12.06 7.66 5.88
N GLN A 158 -12.14 8.90 6.39
CA GLN A 158 -12.99 9.24 7.54
C GLN A 158 -14.41 9.62 7.12
N VAL A 159 -14.61 9.94 5.84
CA VAL A 159 -15.89 10.44 5.31
C VAL A 159 -16.47 9.57 4.20
N LEU A 160 -15.66 9.02 3.30
CA LEU A 160 -16.11 8.02 2.30
C LEU A 160 -15.92 6.61 2.85
N GLY A 161 -16.61 5.65 2.22
CA GLY A 161 -16.62 4.26 2.67
C GLY A 161 -17.82 3.93 3.55
N ALA A 162 -17.71 2.83 4.30
CA ALA A 162 -18.72 2.36 5.24
C ALA A 162 -18.25 2.55 6.67
N HIS A 163 -18.97 3.39 7.43
CA HIS A 163 -18.62 3.72 8.81
C HIS A 163 -19.71 3.32 9.79
N ILE A 164 -19.33 2.60 10.84
CA ILE A 164 -20.22 2.32 11.98
C ILE A 164 -20.35 3.62 12.78
N VAL A 165 -21.55 4.16 12.82
CA VAL A 165 -21.82 5.44 13.49
C VAL A 165 -23.07 5.36 14.36
N GLU A 166 -23.15 6.26 15.31
CA GLU A 166 -24.33 6.48 16.14
C GLU A 166 -24.84 7.89 15.86
N LEU A 167 -25.98 7.99 15.19
CA LEU A 167 -26.59 9.25 14.84
C LEU A 167 -27.68 9.63 15.83
N PRO A 168 -27.94 10.91 16.09
CA PRO A 168 -29.16 11.33 16.78
C PRO A 168 -30.38 10.74 16.09
N SER A 169 -31.36 10.32 16.87
CA SER A 169 -32.65 9.90 16.32
C SER A 169 -33.19 11.04 15.42
N PRO A 170 -33.69 10.73 14.21
CA PRO A 170 -34.20 11.74 13.29
C PRO A 170 -35.34 12.57 13.89
N PHE A 171 -35.88 12.13 15.02
CA PHE A 171 -37.00 12.75 15.77
C PHE A 171 -36.64 13.11 17.22
N ALA A 172 -35.37 13.35 17.51
CA ALA A 172 -34.89 13.61 18.88
C ALA A 172 -35.61 14.79 19.58
N ASN A 173 -36.10 15.77 18.80
CA ASN A 173 -36.85 16.93 19.34
C ASN A 173 -38.33 16.66 19.60
N HIS A 174 -38.83 15.45 19.30
CA HIS A 174 -40.24 15.07 19.37
C HIS A 174 -40.53 13.97 20.42
N GLN A 175 -39.90 14.03 21.59
CA GLN A 175 -40.10 13.03 22.68
C GLN A 175 -39.85 11.54 22.27
N SER A 176 -38.93 11.34 21.32
CA SER A 176 -38.48 9.97 20.99
C SER A 176 -37.83 9.34 22.22
N PRO A 177 -38.20 8.11 22.60
CA PRO A 177 -37.59 7.40 23.72
C PRO A 177 -36.13 6.98 23.45
N VAL A 178 -35.70 7.04 22.19
CA VAL A 178 -34.36 6.68 21.73
C VAL A 178 -33.61 7.95 21.36
N ALA A 179 -32.54 8.27 22.09
CA ALA A 179 -31.74 9.47 21.86
C ALA A 179 -30.85 9.34 20.61
N SER A 180 -30.36 8.13 20.32
CA SER A 180 -29.46 7.85 19.18
C SER A 180 -29.80 6.53 18.50
N VAL A 181 -29.39 6.38 17.25
CA VAL A 181 -29.59 5.19 16.42
C VAL A 181 -28.24 4.74 15.90
N ARG A 182 -27.84 3.54 16.23
CA ARG A 182 -26.63 2.91 15.70
C ARG A 182 -26.91 2.33 14.32
N GLY A 183 -25.93 2.39 13.42
CA GLY A 183 -26.02 1.84 12.08
C GLY A 183 -24.74 2.06 11.28
N VAL A 184 -24.85 1.93 9.99
CA VAL A 184 -23.72 2.15 9.05
C VAL A 184 -24.05 3.31 8.12
N ARG A 185 -23.16 4.29 8.08
CA ARG A 185 -23.14 5.34 7.07
C ARG A 185 -22.31 4.86 5.89
N PHE A 186 -22.88 4.90 4.71
CA PHE A 186 -22.23 4.62 3.44
C PHE A 186 -22.05 5.90 2.66
N ALA A 187 -20.87 6.12 2.08
CA ALA A 187 -20.61 7.26 1.21
C ALA A 187 -19.62 6.90 0.11
N VAL A 188 -19.90 7.33 -1.14
CA VAL A 188 -19.04 7.05 -2.30
C VAL A 188 -19.07 8.18 -3.31
N TRP A 189 -17.91 8.46 -3.92
CA TRP A 189 -17.78 9.45 -4.99
C TRP A 189 -18.09 8.83 -6.35
N ALA A 190 -19.16 9.30 -6.99
CA ALA A 190 -19.62 8.84 -8.31
C ALA A 190 -20.46 9.93 -9.02
N PRO A 191 -19.83 11.05 -9.45
CA PRO A 191 -20.53 12.27 -9.90
C PRO A 191 -21.38 12.08 -11.17
N ASN A 192 -21.05 11.12 -12.02
CA ASN A 192 -21.73 10.89 -13.28
C ASN A 192 -22.75 9.74 -13.23
N ALA A 193 -22.90 9.07 -12.08
CA ALA A 193 -23.91 8.05 -11.91
C ALA A 193 -25.34 8.65 -12.00
N LEU A 194 -26.27 7.87 -12.52
CA LEU A 194 -27.70 8.18 -12.46
C LEU A 194 -28.27 7.83 -11.10
N ARG A 195 -27.83 6.68 -10.53
CA ARG A 195 -28.20 6.17 -9.23
C ARG A 195 -27.04 5.35 -8.66
N VAL A 196 -26.81 5.47 -7.38
CA VAL A 196 -25.97 4.56 -6.60
C VAL A 196 -26.83 3.99 -5.47
N SER A 197 -26.69 2.70 -5.22
CA SER A 197 -27.41 2.01 -4.15
C SER A 197 -26.46 1.11 -3.37
N VAL A 198 -26.67 1.01 -2.06
CA VAL A 198 -25.99 0.01 -1.23
C VAL A 198 -26.72 -1.32 -1.37
N VAL A 199 -25.97 -2.40 -1.64
CA VAL A 199 -26.52 -3.75 -1.76
C VAL A 199 -25.73 -4.73 -0.90
N GLY A 200 -26.44 -5.72 -0.36
CA GLY A 200 -25.89 -6.79 0.48
C GLY A 200 -26.95 -7.82 0.81
N ASP A 201 -26.62 -8.75 1.69
CA ASP A 201 -27.60 -9.78 2.10
C ASP A 201 -28.82 -9.17 2.78
N PHE A 202 -28.68 -8.02 3.43
CA PHE A 202 -29.74 -7.28 4.13
C PHE A 202 -30.86 -6.77 3.19
N ASN A 203 -30.61 -6.69 1.88
CA ASN A 203 -31.63 -6.32 0.88
C ASN A 203 -31.64 -7.27 -0.33
N ARG A 204 -31.13 -8.51 -0.14
CA ARG A 204 -31.06 -9.55 -1.19
C ARG A 204 -30.34 -9.11 -2.45
N TRP A 205 -29.38 -8.20 -2.30
CA TRP A 205 -28.60 -7.60 -3.40
C TRP A 205 -29.43 -6.85 -4.45
N ASP A 206 -30.63 -6.38 -4.09
CA ASP A 206 -31.51 -5.58 -4.96
C ASP A 206 -31.25 -4.08 -4.80
N GLY A 207 -30.58 -3.46 -5.78
CA GLY A 207 -30.23 -2.05 -5.76
C GLY A 207 -31.40 -1.07 -5.84
N ARG A 208 -32.65 -1.56 -6.00
CA ARG A 208 -33.84 -0.72 -5.95
C ARG A 208 -34.24 -0.35 -4.52
N VAL A 209 -33.81 -1.15 -3.51
CA VAL A 209 -34.30 -1.06 -2.13
C VAL A 209 -33.65 0.06 -1.35
N HIS A 210 -32.32 0.24 -1.49
CA HIS A 210 -31.57 1.24 -0.73
C HIS A 210 -30.79 2.19 -1.67
N PRO A 211 -31.45 2.94 -2.56
CA PRO A 211 -30.80 3.99 -3.32
C PRO A 211 -30.36 5.12 -2.40
N MET A 212 -29.17 5.68 -2.70
CA MET A 212 -28.49 6.70 -1.91
C MET A 212 -28.90 8.11 -2.32
N ARG A 213 -28.70 9.10 -1.43
CA ARG A 213 -28.85 10.53 -1.71
C ARG A 213 -27.65 11.06 -2.44
N PHE A 214 -27.88 11.83 -3.48
CA PHE A 214 -26.81 12.51 -4.22
C PHE A 214 -26.52 13.90 -3.62
N ARG A 215 -25.24 14.13 -3.31
CA ARG A 215 -24.72 15.43 -2.89
C ARG A 215 -24.02 16.09 -4.08
N HIS A 216 -24.74 17.01 -4.71
CA HIS A 216 -24.32 17.70 -5.94
C HIS A 216 -23.02 18.48 -5.76
N GLU A 217 -22.76 18.99 -4.56
CA GLU A 217 -21.66 19.87 -4.21
C GLU A 217 -20.29 19.22 -4.49
N ALA A 218 -20.20 17.91 -4.31
CA ALA A 218 -18.95 17.15 -4.49
C ALA A 218 -19.11 15.88 -5.34
N GLY A 219 -20.30 15.59 -5.86
CA GLY A 219 -20.57 14.38 -6.62
C GLY A 219 -20.54 13.10 -5.76
N VAL A 220 -20.90 13.21 -4.49
CA VAL A 220 -20.88 12.11 -3.51
C VAL A 220 -22.31 11.59 -3.32
N TRP A 221 -22.42 10.27 -3.13
CA TRP A 221 -23.66 9.60 -2.73
C TRP A 221 -23.53 9.19 -1.28
N GLU A 222 -24.59 9.38 -0.47
CA GLU A 222 -24.62 9.06 0.95
C GLU A 222 -25.92 8.37 1.38
N LEU A 223 -25.86 7.43 2.33
CA LEU A 223 -27.01 6.80 2.97
C LEU A 223 -26.62 6.27 4.36
N PHE A 224 -27.53 6.38 5.30
CA PHE A 224 -27.44 5.73 6.60
C PHE A 224 -28.45 4.57 6.68
N LEU A 225 -27.97 3.39 7.06
CA LEU A 225 -28.83 2.24 7.34
C LEU A 225 -28.74 1.87 8.81
N PRO A 226 -29.88 1.93 9.55
CA PRO A 226 -29.96 1.48 10.93
C PRO A 226 -29.57 0.02 11.10
N GLU A 227 -29.01 -0.34 12.24
CA GLU A 227 -28.60 -1.70 12.60
C GLU A 227 -29.75 -2.69 12.51
N GLU A 228 -30.97 -2.28 12.81
CA GLU A 228 -32.17 -3.12 12.73
C GLU A 228 -32.50 -3.58 11.30
N ILE A 229 -32.09 -2.79 10.27
CA ILE A 229 -32.21 -3.18 8.85
C ILE A 229 -31.11 -4.16 8.49
N LEU A 230 -29.90 -3.88 8.96
CA LEU A 230 -28.69 -4.60 8.59
C LEU A 230 -28.57 -5.97 9.29
N GLY A 231 -29.18 -6.13 10.47
CA GLY A 231 -29.03 -7.32 11.31
C GLY A 231 -27.69 -7.37 12.06
N GLY A 232 -27.01 -6.26 12.17
CA GLY A 232 -25.70 -6.05 12.78
C GLY A 232 -24.99 -4.88 12.10
N THR A 233 -23.79 -4.53 12.53
CA THR A 233 -23.04 -3.42 11.92
C THR A 233 -21.67 -3.82 11.40
N GLU A 234 -21.06 -4.86 11.94
CA GLU A 234 -19.70 -5.28 11.61
C GLU A 234 -19.67 -6.60 10.84
N GLY A 235 -18.72 -6.77 9.95
CA GLY A 235 -18.57 -7.98 9.14
C GLY A 235 -19.59 -8.13 8.01
N LEU A 236 -20.42 -7.11 7.78
CA LEU A 236 -21.43 -7.12 6.74
C LEU A 236 -20.82 -7.02 5.35
N LEU A 237 -21.25 -7.89 4.46
CA LEU A 237 -20.91 -7.82 3.05
C LEU A 237 -21.74 -6.76 2.35
N TYR A 238 -21.09 -5.91 1.56
CA TYR A 238 -21.78 -4.92 0.74
C TYR A 238 -21.03 -4.59 -0.56
N LYS A 239 -21.79 -4.04 -1.50
CA LYS A 239 -21.27 -3.37 -2.72
C LYS A 239 -22.10 -2.13 -3.00
N PHE A 240 -21.58 -1.31 -3.90
CA PHE A 240 -22.37 -0.26 -4.54
C PHE A 240 -22.89 -0.78 -5.88
N GLU A 241 -24.22 -0.79 -6.07
CA GLU A 241 -24.82 -0.95 -7.40
C GLU A 241 -24.86 0.42 -8.07
N VAL A 242 -24.03 0.59 -9.08
CA VAL A 242 -23.90 1.85 -9.81
C VAL A 242 -24.61 1.78 -11.15
N LYS A 243 -25.60 2.65 -11.36
CA LYS A 243 -26.28 2.83 -12.62
C LYS A 243 -25.79 4.10 -13.31
N GLY A 244 -25.18 3.96 -14.47
CA GLY A 244 -24.72 5.10 -15.28
C GLY A 244 -25.87 5.79 -16.01
N ARG A 245 -25.63 7.04 -16.41
CA ARG A 245 -26.60 7.85 -17.18
C ARG A 245 -26.76 7.40 -18.64
N TYR A 246 -25.75 6.71 -19.17
CA TYR A 246 -25.67 6.37 -20.59
C TYR A 246 -25.41 4.87 -20.78
N GLY A 247 -25.78 4.37 -21.98
CA GLY A 247 -25.40 3.04 -22.44
C GLY A 247 -25.98 1.86 -21.67
N GLY A 248 -26.95 2.06 -20.78
CA GLY A 248 -27.52 0.98 -19.97
C GLY A 248 -26.54 0.41 -18.92
N TYR A 249 -25.49 1.13 -18.56
CA TYR A 249 -24.51 0.73 -17.57
C TYR A 249 -25.16 0.42 -16.21
N LEU A 250 -24.90 -0.76 -15.69
CA LEU A 250 -25.32 -1.21 -14.38
C LEU A 250 -24.27 -2.21 -13.86
N GLN A 251 -23.56 -1.86 -12.82
CA GLN A 251 -22.46 -2.68 -12.29
C GLN A 251 -22.46 -2.71 -10.76
N LEU A 252 -22.03 -3.85 -10.23
CA LEU A 252 -21.71 -4.00 -8.80
C LEU A 252 -20.26 -3.66 -8.57
N LYS A 253 -20.00 -2.61 -7.81
CA LYS A 253 -18.67 -2.10 -7.49
C LYS A 253 -18.30 -2.40 -6.04
N ALA A 254 -17.06 -2.84 -5.80
CA ALA A 254 -16.48 -2.78 -4.47
C ALA A 254 -16.33 -1.32 -4.05
N ASP A 255 -16.29 -1.08 -2.76
CA ASP A 255 -16.07 0.27 -2.24
C ASP A 255 -14.62 0.71 -2.47
N PRO A 256 -14.37 1.81 -3.18
CA PRO A 256 -13.02 2.33 -3.42
C PRO A 256 -12.27 2.69 -2.14
N VAL A 257 -12.99 3.01 -1.05
CA VAL A 257 -12.44 3.37 0.26
C VAL A 257 -12.77 2.31 1.31
N GLY A 258 -13.12 1.10 0.88
CA GLY A 258 -13.40 -0.03 1.77
C GLY A 258 -12.15 -0.47 2.54
N PHE A 259 -12.30 -0.74 3.85
CA PHE A 259 -11.18 -1.10 4.74
C PHE A 259 -10.88 -2.60 4.76
N TYR A 260 -11.81 -3.41 4.30
CA TYR A 260 -11.71 -4.87 4.27
C TYR A 260 -12.54 -5.43 3.12
N HIS A 261 -12.05 -6.50 2.48
CA HIS A 261 -12.72 -7.14 1.35
C HIS A 261 -12.78 -8.66 1.53
N GLU A 262 -13.69 -9.32 0.82
CA GLU A 262 -13.69 -10.76 0.74
C GLU A 262 -12.42 -11.30 0.06
N VAL A 263 -11.99 -12.49 0.51
CA VAL A 263 -10.92 -13.22 -0.18
C VAL A 263 -11.35 -13.57 -1.60
N ARG A 264 -10.46 -13.33 -2.56
CA ARG A 264 -10.69 -13.69 -3.96
C ARG A 264 -11.17 -15.15 -4.14
N PRO A 265 -11.97 -15.50 -5.12
CA PRO A 265 -12.45 -14.69 -6.27
C PRO A 265 -13.64 -13.80 -5.95
N LYS A 266 -14.11 -13.80 -4.71
CA LYS A 266 -15.14 -12.88 -4.25
C LYS A 266 -14.61 -11.45 -4.18
N SER A 267 -15.51 -10.46 -4.16
CA SER A 267 -15.12 -9.06 -4.30
C SER A 267 -16.05 -8.08 -3.59
N ALA A 268 -16.82 -8.53 -2.61
CA ALA A 268 -17.58 -7.61 -1.78
C ALA A 268 -16.66 -6.92 -0.76
N SER A 269 -17.00 -5.69 -0.42
CA SER A 269 -16.43 -4.98 0.70
C SER A 269 -17.10 -5.46 1.99
N ILE A 270 -16.38 -5.37 3.09
CA ILE A 270 -16.81 -5.80 4.42
C ILE A 270 -16.78 -4.58 5.34
N VAL A 271 -17.89 -4.31 6.02
CA VAL A 271 -17.96 -3.24 7.02
C VAL A 271 -17.02 -3.57 8.17
N TRP A 272 -16.07 -2.66 8.46
CA TRP A 272 -15.05 -2.86 9.46
C TRP A 272 -14.78 -1.57 10.26
N ASP A 273 -14.68 -1.67 11.58
CA ASP A 273 -14.24 -0.57 12.42
C ASP A 273 -12.72 -0.49 12.41
N ILE A 274 -12.16 0.36 11.57
CA ILE A 274 -10.72 0.53 11.44
C ILE A 274 -10.04 1.12 12.67
N GLY A 275 -10.79 1.82 13.53
CA GLY A 275 -10.26 2.52 14.71
C GLY A 275 -10.15 1.68 15.98
N ARG A 276 -10.59 0.43 15.97
CA ARG A 276 -10.68 -0.39 17.19
C ARG A 276 -9.36 -0.97 17.69
N TYR A 277 -8.34 -1.12 16.82
CA TYR A 277 -7.03 -1.67 17.21
C TYR A 277 -6.34 -0.76 18.22
N ARG A 278 -5.65 -1.37 19.21
CA ARG A 278 -4.85 -0.65 20.20
C ARG A 278 -3.37 -0.91 19.95
N TRP A 279 -2.67 0.11 19.52
CA TRP A 279 -1.25 0.10 19.22
C TRP A 279 -0.38 0.04 20.50
N ASN A 280 0.83 -0.55 20.40
CA ASN A 280 1.83 -0.60 21.45
C ASN A 280 3.20 -0.14 20.93
N ASP A 281 3.23 0.75 19.95
CA ASP A 281 4.41 1.18 19.21
C ASP A 281 4.83 2.64 19.46
N ASP A 282 4.30 3.28 20.49
CA ASP A 282 4.61 4.68 20.85
C ASP A 282 6.12 4.95 20.96
N GLU A 283 6.90 4.00 21.51
CA GLU A 283 8.35 4.12 21.62
C GLU A 283 8.99 4.23 20.23
N TRP A 284 8.58 3.38 19.28
CA TRP A 284 9.07 3.40 17.93
C TRP A 284 8.72 4.72 17.24
N LEU A 285 7.46 5.13 17.25
CA LEU A 285 7.00 6.34 16.60
C LEU A 285 7.72 7.59 17.12
N SER A 286 8.02 7.64 18.42
CA SER A 286 8.78 8.74 19.02
C SER A 286 10.22 8.84 18.50
N ARG A 287 10.82 7.73 18.08
CA ARG A 287 12.20 7.63 17.61
C ARG A 287 12.32 7.57 16.09
N ARG A 288 11.20 7.32 15.36
CA ARG A 288 11.18 7.08 13.92
C ARG A 288 11.97 8.12 13.14
N GLN A 289 11.73 9.41 13.39
CA GLN A 289 12.42 10.49 12.70
C GLN A 289 13.94 10.46 12.90
N GLU A 290 14.42 10.01 14.06
CA GLU A 290 15.85 9.90 14.31
C GLU A 290 16.47 8.68 13.59
N VAL A 291 15.83 7.53 13.68
CA VAL A 291 16.37 6.27 13.14
C VAL A 291 16.32 6.19 11.62
N GLN A 292 15.47 7.00 10.99
CA GLN A 292 15.31 7.07 9.53
C GLN A 292 16.06 8.24 8.87
N ARG A 293 16.93 8.92 9.60
CA ARG A 293 17.77 9.98 9.02
C ARG A 293 18.74 9.41 7.98
N LEU A 294 19.14 10.21 7.01
CA LEU A 294 20.07 9.83 5.94
C LEU A 294 21.43 9.32 6.45
N ASP A 295 21.86 9.76 7.63
CA ASP A 295 23.11 9.34 8.25
C ASP A 295 22.99 8.08 9.12
N LYS A 296 21.84 7.42 9.13
CA LYS A 296 21.62 6.18 9.86
C LYS A 296 21.68 4.96 8.93
N PRO A 297 21.99 3.78 9.48
CA PRO A 297 21.99 2.57 8.67
C PRO A 297 20.57 2.21 8.24
N VAL A 298 20.38 1.99 6.96
CA VAL A 298 19.14 1.46 6.38
C VAL A 298 19.50 0.23 5.56
N SER A 299 19.12 -0.93 6.07
CA SER A 299 19.23 -2.22 5.41
C SER A 299 17.86 -2.87 5.39
N ILE A 300 17.34 -3.09 4.19
CA ILE A 300 15.96 -3.45 3.91
C ILE A 300 15.91 -4.93 3.51
N TYR A 301 15.01 -5.67 4.14
CA TYR A 301 14.62 -7.01 3.72
C TYR A 301 13.32 -6.94 2.94
N GLU A 302 13.36 -7.10 1.63
CA GLU A 302 12.19 -7.04 0.76
C GLU A 302 11.49 -8.40 0.76
N VAL A 303 10.17 -8.42 1.00
CA VAL A 303 9.41 -9.66 1.26
C VAL A 303 8.07 -9.68 0.56
N HIS A 304 7.78 -10.79 -0.11
CA HIS A 304 6.42 -11.17 -0.50
C HIS A 304 5.84 -12.12 0.55
N LEU A 305 4.85 -11.67 1.32
CA LEU A 305 4.30 -12.40 2.47
C LEU A 305 3.76 -13.77 2.09
N GLY A 306 3.15 -13.90 0.91
CA GLY A 306 2.52 -15.12 0.42
C GLY A 306 3.46 -16.24 0.02
N SER A 307 4.77 -15.98 -0.08
CA SER A 307 5.78 -16.97 -0.51
C SER A 307 7.03 -16.99 0.35
N TRP A 308 7.11 -16.17 1.40
CA TRP A 308 8.21 -16.28 2.36
C TRP A 308 8.18 -17.65 3.05
N ARG A 309 7.01 -18.05 3.55
CA ARG A 309 6.76 -19.39 4.08
C ARG A 309 5.28 -19.75 3.93
N ARG A 310 5.02 -21.03 3.69
CA ARG A 310 3.67 -21.61 3.64
C ARG A 310 3.59 -22.81 4.57
N VAL A 311 2.37 -23.33 4.78
CA VAL A 311 2.08 -24.50 5.62
C VAL A 311 1.71 -25.67 4.71
N PRO A 312 2.68 -26.50 4.26
CA PRO A 312 2.41 -27.61 3.34
C PRO A 312 1.44 -28.64 3.91
N GLU A 313 1.51 -28.89 5.21
CA GLU A 313 0.71 -29.87 5.94
C GLU A 313 -0.78 -29.51 5.95
N GLU A 314 -1.10 -28.22 5.73
CA GLU A 314 -2.47 -27.66 5.71
C GLU A 314 -2.86 -27.21 4.30
N GLY A 315 -2.54 -28.01 3.27
CA GLY A 315 -2.88 -27.71 1.88
C GLY A 315 -2.08 -26.55 1.27
N ASN A 316 -0.86 -26.32 1.74
CA ASN A 316 0.04 -25.28 1.29
C ASN A 316 -0.57 -23.86 1.45
N ARG A 317 -1.37 -23.65 2.50
CA ARG A 317 -1.94 -22.35 2.81
C ARG A 317 -0.87 -21.31 3.12
N TRP A 318 -1.24 -20.05 2.95
CA TRP A 318 -0.48 -18.92 3.44
C TRP A 318 -0.41 -18.91 4.97
N LEU A 319 0.65 -18.32 5.51
CA LEU A 319 0.67 -17.89 6.90
C LEU A 319 -0.27 -16.69 7.09
N THR A 320 -0.92 -16.63 8.23
CA THR A 320 -1.66 -15.44 8.65
C THR A 320 -0.70 -14.31 9.03
N TYR A 321 -1.20 -13.06 9.09
CA TYR A 321 -0.41 -11.92 9.56
C TYR A 321 0.20 -12.18 10.95
N ARG A 322 -0.53 -12.85 11.84
CA ARG A 322 -0.04 -13.19 13.18
C ARG A 322 1.06 -14.25 13.15
N GLU A 323 0.87 -15.34 12.40
CA GLU A 323 1.90 -16.37 12.21
C GLU A 323 3.15 -15.81 11.53
N LEU A 324 2.97 -14.86 10.59
CA LEU A 324 4.07 -14.13 9.97
C LEU A 324 4.81 -13.26 11.00
N ALA A 325 4.09 -12.53 11.86
CA ALA A 325 4.73 -11.75 12.92
C ALA A 325 5.57 -12.64 13.86
N GLU A 326 5.03 -13.78 14.27
CA GLU A 326 5.74 -14.73 15.16
C GLU A 326 7.01 -15.32 14.55
N GLN A 327 7.07 -15.51 13.23
CA GLN A 327 8.19 -16.16 12.56
C GLN A 327 9.15 -15.18 11.89
N LEU A 328 8.61 -14.15 11.19
CA LEU A 328 9.39 -13.23 10.38
C LEU A 328 10.08 -12.16 11.23
N VAL A 329 9.42 -11.63 12.27
CA VAL A 329 10.02 -10.59 13.14
C VAL A 329 11.33 -11.07 13.79
N PRO A 330 11.36 -12.22 14.49
CA PRO A 330 12.62 -12.69 15.09
C PRO A 330 13.68 -13.02 14.02
N TYR A 331 13.30 -13.53 12.86
CA TYR A 331 14.21 -13.79 11.75
C TYR A 331 14.87 -12.50 11.23
N VAL A 332 14.09 -11.48 10.89
CA VAL A 332 14.60 -10.20 10.37
C VAL A 332 15.50 -9.52 11.40
N LYS A 333 15.12 -9.60 12.68
CA LYS A 333 15.92 -9.06 13.80
C LYS A 333 17.27 -9.75 13.94
N ASP A 334 17.30 -11.10 13.93
CA ASP A 334 18.54 -11.88 14.01
C ASP A 334 19.45 -11.60 12.82
N MET A 335 18.87 -11.53 11.62
CA MET A 335 19.59 -11.18 10.38
C MET A 335 20.12 -9.75 10.37
N GLY A 336 19.75 -8.90 11.32
CA GLY A 336 20.28 -7.56 11.50
C GLY A 336 19.73 -6.52 10.51
N PHE A 337 18.67 -6.81 9.75
CA PHE A 337 18.00 -5.82 8.92
C PHE A 337 17.35 -4.73 9.79
N THR A 338 17.29 -3.51 9.29
CA THR A 338 16.70 -2.38 10.00
C THR A 338 15.25 -2.12 9.60
N HIS A 339 14.89 -2.52 8.39
CA HIS A 339 13.56 -2.37 7.82
C HIS A 339 13.14 -3.65 7.09
N ILE A 340 11.84 -3.81 7.00
CA ILE A 340 11.19 -4.72 6.05
C ILE A 340 10.47 -3.88 4.99
N GLU A 341 10.56 -4.29 3.72
CA GLU A 341 9.75 -3.73 2.64
C GLU A 341 8.82 -4.83 2.13
N LEU A 342 7.52 -4.57 2.19
CA LEU A 342 6.51 -5.53 1.77
C LEU A 342 6.12 -5.26 0.32
N LEU A 343 6.25 -6.27 -0.56
CA LEU A 343 5.57 -6.23 -1.86
C LEU A 343 4.09 -5.89 -1.63
N PRO A 344 3.37 -5.34 -2.62
CA PRO A 344 2.07 -4.72 -2.38
C PRO A 344 1.12 -5.60 -1.56
N VAL A 345 0.75 -5.11 -0.38
CA VAL A 345 -0.19 -5.77 0.54
C VAL A 345 -1.61 -5.22 0.43
N MET A 346 -1.84 -4.27 -0.47
CA MET A 346 -3.17 -3.77 -0.80
C MET A 346 -4.01 -4.88 -1.43
N GLU A 347 -5.33 -4.84 -1.22
CA GLU A 347 -6.19 -5.90 -1.78
C GLU A 347 -6.14 -5.92 -3.30
N HIS A 348 -5.98 -7.13 -3.86
CA HIS A 348 -5.82 -7.37 -5.29
C HIS A 348 -6.46 -8.70 -5.72
N PRO A 349 -7.00 -8.81 -6.95
CA PRO A 349 -7.72 -10.00 -7.39
C PRO A 349 -6.79 -11.14 -7.86
N LEU A 350 -5.58 -10.82 -8.33
CA LEU A 350 -4.70 -11.74 -9.06
C LEU A 350 -3.41 -12.00 -8.27
N ASP A 351 -3.15 -13.26 -7.86
CA ASP A 351 -1.92 -13.62 -7.14
C ASP A 351 -0.67 -13.47 -8.01
N GLU A 352 -0.81 -13.77 -9.30
CA GLU A 352 0.24 -13.66 -10.31
C GLU A 352 0.73 -12.23 -10.53
N SER A 353 -0.03 -11.24 -10.08
CA SER A 353 0.40 -9.84 -10.10
C SER A 353 1.31 -9.46 -8.93
N TRP A 354 1.56 -10.39 -7.98
CA TRP A 354 2.36 -10.15 -6.77
C TRP A 354 1.83 -9.01 -5.90
N GLY A 355 0.59 -8.56 -6.16
CA GLY A 355 -0.05 -7.41 -5.53
C GLY A 355 -0.02 -6.12 -6.34
N TYR A 356 0.70 -6.06 -7.48
CA TYR A 356 0.80 -4.84 -8.29
C TYR A 356 -0.48 -4.46 -9.06
N GLN A 357 -1.51 -5.30 -9.06
CA GLN A 357 -2.82 -4.99 -9.65
C GLN A 357 -3.87 -4.69 -8.56
N VAL A 358 -3.73 -3.54 -7.92
CA VAL A 358 -4.50 -3.13 -6.74
C VAL A 358 -5.95 -2.80 -7.08
N THR A 359 -6.90 -3.36 -6.33
CA THR A 359 -8.33 -3.00 -6.37
C THR A 359 -8.83 -2.35 -5.08
N GLY A 360 -8.17 -2.57 -3.95
CA GLY A 360 -8.51 -2.00 -2.64
C GLY A 360 -7.41 -1.13 -2.06
N TYR A 361 -7.40 0.16 -2.41
CA TYR A 361 -6.36 1.12 -2.02
C TYR A 361 -6.35 1.47 -0.53
N PHE A 362 -7.40 1.11 0.22
CA PHE A 362 -7.56 1.36 1.65
C PHE A 362 -7.76 0.07 2.46
N ALA A 363 -7.39 -1.08 1.90
CA ALA A 363 -7.54 -2.36 2.57
C ALA A 363 -6.29 -3.23 2.44
N PRO A 364 -5.77 -3.79 3.54
CA PRO A 364 -4.81 -4.87 3.45
C PRO A 364 -5.47 -6.12 2.86
N THR A 365 -4.69 -6.89 2.10
CA THR A 365 -5.24 -8.11 1.49
C THR A 365 -5.75 -9.09 2.54
N SER A 366 -6.95 -9.56 2.31
CA SER A 366 -7.65 -10.52 3.18
C SER A 366 -7.06 -11.94 3.15
N ARG A 367 -6.08 -12.19 2.26
CA ARG A 367 -5.37 -13.49 2.15
C ARG A 367 -4.74 -13.94 3.46
N TYR A 368 -4.26 -13.00 4.25
CA TYR A 368 -3.46 -13.27 5.45
C TYR A 368 -4.20 -12.94 6.75
N GLY A 369 -5.43 -12.42 6.68
CA GLY A 369 -6.23 -12.07 7.85
C GLY A 369 -7.00 -10.77 7.72
N THR A 370 -7.34 -10.21 8.87
CA THR A 370 -8.13 -8.98 9.00
C THR A 370 -7.21 -7.74 9.02
N PRO A 371 -7.77 -6.52 8.86
CA PRO A 371 -7.03 -5.28 9.06
C PRO A 371 -6.36 -5.18 10.43
N ASP A 372 -7.00 -5.67 11.49
CA ASP A 372 -6.41 -5.68 12.84
C ASP A 372 -5.25 -6.66 12.96
N ASP A 373 -5.28 -7.78 12.24
CA ASP A 373 -4.16 -8.72 12.19
C ASP A 373 -2.95 -8.10 11.49
N PHE A 374 -3.19 -7.29 10.44
CA PHE A 374 -2.11 -6.56 9.79
C PHE A 374 -1.56 -5.44 10.69
N LYS A 375 -2.41 -4.70 11.43
CA LYS A 375 -1.95 -3.75 12.45
C LYS A 375 -1.09 -4.45 13.51
N SER A 376 -1.51 -5.62 13.99
CA SER A 376 -0.73 -6.44 14.93
C SER A 376 0.63 -6.88 14.35
N PHE A 377 0.69 -7.17 13.06
CA PHE A 377 1.94 -7.51 12.36
C PHE A 377 2.90 -6.31 12.35
N VAL A 378 2.45 -5.12 11.96
CA VAL A 378 3.27 -3.91 11.95
C VAL A 378 3.73 -3.54 13.36
N ASP A 379 2.83 -3.58 14.35
CA ASP A 379 3.12 -3.32 15.77
C ASP A 379 4.24 -4.24 16.30
N ALA A 380 4.23 -5.53 15.91
CA ALA A 380 5.28 -6.47 16.31
C ALA A 380 6.66 -6.12 15.73
N PHE A 381 6.73 -5.62 14.50
CA PHE A 381 7.97 -5.10 13.91
C PHE A 381 8.48 -3.87 14.65
N HIS A 382 7.61 -2.92 14.96
CA HIS A 382 7.95 -1.71 15.71
C HIS A 382 8.48 -2.03 17.10
N GLN A 383 7.85 -2.96 17.82
CA GLN A 383 8.34 -3.43 19.13
C GLN A 383 9.70 -4.12 19.03
N ALA A 384 10.02 -4.71 17.89
CA ALA A 384 11.36 -5.27 17.63
C ALA A 384 12.40 -4.22 17.21
N GLY A 385 11.99 -2.96 17.00
CA GLY A 385 12.85 -1.86 16.54
C GLY A 385 13.15 -1.92 15.04
N ILE A 386 12.20 -2.40 14.23
CA ILE A 386 12.31 -2.59 12.79
C ILE A 386 11.21 -1.77 12.10
N GLY A 387 11.58 -0.94 11.13
CA GLY A 387 10.64 -0.17 10.34
C GLY A 387 9.94 -1.01 9.27
N VAL A 388 8.73 -0.57 8.88
CA VAL A 388 7.92 -1.23 7.86
C VAL A 388 7.66 -0.28 6.69
N ILE A 389 8.18 -0.61 5.52
CA ILE A 389 7.95 0.10 4.26
C ILE A 389 6.94 -0.72 3.44
N LEU A 390 5.98 -0.04 2.82
CA LEU A 390 5.01 -0.68 1.95
C LEU A 390 5.28 -0.30 0.50
N ASP A 391 5.25 -1.29 -0.36
CA ASP A 391 5.23 -1.05 -1.80
C ASP A 391 3.82 -0.58 -2.20
N TRP A 392 3.71 0.62 -2.76
CA TRP A 392 2.46 1.30 -3.07
C TRP A 392 2.40 1.66 -4.56
N VAL A 393 1.29 1.34 -5.22
CA VAL A 393 1.14 1.36 -6.68
C VAL A 393 0.18 2.47 -7.14
N PRO A 394 0.62 3.73 -7.24
CA PRO A 394 -0.22 4.83 -7.72
C PRO A 394 -0.23 4.99 -9.24
N ALA A 395 0.62 4.28 -9.96
CA ALA A 395 0.78 4.46 -11.40
C ALA A 395 -0.40 3.92 -12.20
N HIS A 396 -0.95 2.78 -11.79
CA HIS A 396 -1.96 2.06 -12.55
C HIS A 396 -2.85 1.17 -11.67
N PHE A 397 -3.93 0.64 -12.25
CA PHE A 397 -4.85 -0.31 -11.61
C PHE A 397 -5.45 -1.28 -12.65
N PRO A 398 -5.93 -2.48 -12.23
CA PRO A 398 -6.43 -3.50 -13.14
C PRO A 398 -7.79 -3.12 -13.76
N LYS A 399 -8.15 -3.82 -14.85
CA LYS A 399 -9.41 -3.62 -15.60
C LYS A 399 -10.60 -4.42 -15.04
N ASP A 400 -10.49 -4.91 -13.83
CA ASP A 400 -11.54 -5.67 -13.16
C ASP A 400 -12.78 -4.80 -12.93
N MET A 401 -13.91 -5.20 -13.48
CA MET A 401 -15.14 -4.40 -13.49
C MET A 401 -15.74 -4.16 -12.12
N HIS A 402 -15.39 -4.95 -11.11
CA HIS A 402 -15.79 -4.70 -9.74
C HIS A 402 -14.94 -3.63 -9.04
N GLY A 403 -13.77 -3.28 -9.59
CA GLY A 403 -12.85 -2.25 -9.09
C GLY A 403 -13.15 -0.86 -9.67
N LEU A 404 -12.07 -0.07 -9.86
CA LEU A 404 -12.15 1.34 -10.19
C LEU A 404 -12.51 1.65 -11.65
N VAL A 405 -12.23 0.73 -12.58
CA VAL A 405 -12.43 0.97 -14.02
C VAL A 405 -13.90 1.30 -14.33
N PHE A 406 -14.12 2.36 -15.09
CA PHE A 406 -15.48 2.84 -15.46
C PHE A 406 -16.42 2.90 -14.24
N PHE A 407 -15.93 3.45 -13.12
CA PHE A 407 -16.61 3.30 -11.83
C PHE A 407 -18.06 3.76 -11.84
N ASP A 408 -18.34 4.92 -12.41
CA ASP A 408 -19.69 5.51 -12.51
C ASP A 408 -20.30 5.43 -13.92
N GLY A 409 -19.74 4.56 -14.77
CA GLY A 409 -20.11 4.44 -16.19
C GLY A 409 -19.35 5.41 -17.10
N THR A 410 -18.35 6.09 -16.55
CA THR A 410 -17.40 6.95 -17.29
C THR A 410 -15.96 6.61 -16.89
N ASN A 411 -14.96 7.17 -17.58
CA ASN A 411 -13.57 7.13 -17.15
C ASN A 411 -13.40 8.08 -15.95
N LEU A 412 -13.76 7.60 -14.75
CA LEU A 412 -13.78 8.42 -13.56
C LEU A 412 -12.39 8.56 -12.94
N TYR A 413 -11.72 7.42 -12.69
CA TYR A 413 -10.38 7.35 -12.08
C TYR A 413 -9.27 7.34 -13.14
N GLU A 414 -9.56 6.86 -14.34
CA GLU A 414 -8.62 6.75 -15.46
C GLU A 414 -8.76 7.89 -16.47
N TYR A 415 -7.70 8.12 -17.27
CA TYR A 415 -7.80 8.98 -18.45
C TYR A 415 -8.78 8.39 -19.46
N GLY A 416 -9.53 9.27 -20.12
CA GLY A 416 -10.49 8.91 -21.18
C GLY A 416 -9.88 8.88 -22.59
N ASP A 417 -8.58 9.12 -22.72
CA ASP A 417 -7.85 9.17 -23.98
C ASP A 417 -6.73 8.09 -24.03
N TRP A 418 -5.82 8.19 -25.00
CA TRP A 418 -4.71 7.28 -25.20
C TRP A 418 -3.81 7.05 -23.97
N ARG A 419 -3.77 8.00 -23.01
CA ARG A 419 -3.03 7.89 -21.73
C ARG A 419 -3.64 6.87 -20.79
N GLY A 420 -4.93 6.58 -20.93
CA GLY A 420 -5.71 5.78 -19.98
C GLY A 420 -5.40 4.29 -19.97
N ASP A 421 -4.60 3.78 -20.90
CA ASP A 421 -4.20 2.36 -20.95
C ASP A 421 -2.67 2.22 -20.93
N HIS A 422 -2.17 1.33 -20.04
CA HIS A 422 -0.76 0.98 -20.02
C HIS A 422 -0.49 -0.16 -21.01
N PRO A 423 0.40 0.03 -22.01
CA PRO A 423 0.58 -0.95 -23.08
C PRO A 423 1.10 -2.31 -22.61
N ASP A 424 2.12 -2.32 -21.73
CA ASP A 424 2.83 -3.53 -21.33
C ASP A 424 2.07 -4.34 -20.27
N TRP A 425 1.41 -3.67 -19.34
CA TRP A 425 0.76 -4.33 -18.18
C TRP A 425 -0.73 -4.55 -18.37
N HIS A 426 -1.31 -4.04 -19.48
CA HIS A 426 -2.75 -4.11 -19.79
C HIS A 426 -3.65 -3.52 -18.69
N THR A 427 -3.13 -2.61 -17.89
CA THR A 427 -3.80 -1.91 -16.80
C THR A 427 -4.33 -0.56 -17.24
N LYS A 428 -5.12 0.11 -16.37
CA LYS A 428 -5.53 1.50 -16.52
C LYS A 428 -4.54 2.43 -15.82
N VAL A 429 -4.36 3.62 -16.37
CA VAL A 429 -3.55 4.69 -15.80
C VAL A 429 -4.45 5.71 -15.13
N PHE A 430 -4.13 6.09 -13.89
CA PHE A 430 -4.87 7.11 -13.16
C PHE A 430 -4.84 8.46 -13.85
N ASN A 431 -5.97 9.19 -13.79
CA ASN A 431 -6.07 10.55 -14.31
C ASN A 431 -5.49 11.56 -13.33
N PHE A 432 -4.17 11.76 -13.38
CA PHE A 432 -3.45 12.73 -12.52
C PHE A 432 -3.85 14.19 -12.77
N GLY A 433 -4.56 14.49 -13.88
CA GLY A 433 -5.12 15.81 -14.14
C GLY A 433 -6.41 16.11 -13.38
N ARG A 434 -7.06 15.09 -12.79
CA ARG A 434 -8.29 15.26 -12.02
C ARG A 434 -7.96 15.41 -10.54
N THR A 435 -8.39 16.51 -9.94
CA THR A 435 -8.07 16.87 -8.56
C THR A 435 -8.57 15.83 -7.55
N GLU A 436 -9.78 15.29 -7.76
CA GLU A 436 -10.37 14.28 -6.88
C GLU A 436 -9.62 12.94 -6.96
N VAL A 437 -9.06 12.58 -8.11
CA VAL A 437 -8.24 11.37 -8.28
C VAL A 437 -6.89 11.54 -7.56
N ARG A 438 -6.26 12.71 -7.70
CA ARG A 438 -5.04 13.06 -6.94
C ARG A 438 -5.32 13.01 -5.44
N ASN A 439 -6.44 13.57 -5.01
CA ASN A 439 -6.89 13.54 -3.60
C ASN A 439 -7.10 12.10 -3.12
N PHE A 440 -7.73 11.24 -3.90
CA PHE A 440 -7.92 9.82 -3.59
C PHE A 440 -6.58 9.11 -3.36
N LEU A 441 -5.60 9.32 -4.24
CA LEU A 441 -4.27 8.72 -4.13
C LEU A 441 -3.50 9.26 -2.92
N ILE A 442 -3.47 10.59 -2.71
CA ILE A 442 -2.79 11.19 -1.54
C ILE A 442 -3.44 10.69 -0.24
N ALA A 443 -4.77 10.62 -0.19
CA ALA A 443 -5.47 10.09 0.98
C ALA A 443 -5.17 8.61 1.21
N SER A 444 -5.02 7.80 0.16
CA SER A 444 -4.58 6.41 0.27
C SER A 444 -3.17 6.30 0.86
N ALA A 445 -2.22 7.08 0.37
CA ALA A 445 -0.86 7.10 0.94
C ALA A 445 -0.89 7.45 2.43
N LEU A 446 -1.60 8.52 2.80
CA LEU A 446 -1.74 8.94 4.19
C LEU A 446 -2.48 7.93 5.06
N PHE A 447 -3.45 7.20 4.51
CA PHE A 447 -4.14 6.14 5.22
C PHE A 447 -3.18 5.05 5.72
N TRP A 448 -2.28 4.57 4.87
CA TRP A 448 -1.28 3.57 5.25
C TRP A 448 -0.32 4.09 6.31
N LEU A 449 0.04 5.36 6.25
CA LEU A 449 0.94 6.00 7.20
C LEU A 449 0.27 6.31 8.55
N HIS A 450 -1.03 6.66 8.55
CA HIS A 450 -1.76 7.02 9.77
C HIS A 450 -2.47 5.85 10.44
N GLU A 451 -3.16 5.01 9.66
CA GLU A 451 -3.98 3.93 10.20
C GLU A 451 -3.20 2.64 10.42
N PHE A 452 -2.15 2.41 9.61
CA PHE A 452 -1.30 1.23 9.72
C PHE A 452 0.12 1.53 10.18
N HIS A 453 0.41 2.78 10.55
CA HIS A 453 1.70 3.25 11.06
C HIS A 453 2.90 2.88 10.17
N ALA A 454 2.69 2.69 8.87
CA ALA A 454 3.80 2.43 7.96
C ALA A 454 4.89 3.51 8.08
N ASP A 455 6.16 3.11 8.00
CA ASP A 455 7.31 3.98 8.16
C ASP A 455 7.80 4.57 6.85
N GLY A 456 7.27 4.08 5.76
CA GLY A 456 7.56 4.58 4.42
C GLY A 456 6.73 3.91 3.35
N LEU A 457 6.79 4.52 2.17
CA LEU A 457 6.19 3.98 0.95
C LEU A 457 7.25 3.91 -0.14
N ARG A 458 7.38 2.74 -0.77
CA ARG A 458 8.08 2.60 -2.04
C ARG A 458 7.06 2.81 -3.15
N ILE A 459 7.31 3.77 -4.02
CA ILE A 459 6.43 4.11 -5.13
C ILE A 459 6.87 3.32 -6.35
N ASP A 460 5.98 2.43 -6.77
CA ASP A 460 6.16 1.56 -7.94
C ASP A 460 6.15 2.36 -9.25
N ALA A 461 7.04 1.97 -10.18
CA ALA A 461 7.02 2.39 -11.57
C ALA A 461 6.98 3.92 -11.80
N VAL A 462 7.72 4.70 -11.01
CA VAL A 462 7.74 6.17 -11.12
C VAL A 462 8.09 6.62 -12.55
N ALA A 463 9.00 5.94 -13.23
CA ALA A 463 9.34 6.23 -14.63
C ALA A 463 8.11 6.22 -15.55
N SER A 464 7.18 5.28 -15.37
CA SER A 464 5.96 5.19 -16.16
C SER A 464 5.02 6.38 -15.94
N MET A 465 5.12 7.03 -14.79
CA MET A 465 4.35 8.24 -14.44
C MET A 465 4.99 9.50 -15.00
N LEU A 466 6.32 9.56 -15.09
CA LEU A 466 7.05 10.76 -15.52
C LEU A 466 6.99 11.00 -17.02
N TYR A 467 6.84 9.95 -17.84
CA TYR A 467 6.99 10.04 -19.28
C TYR A 467 5.75 9.60 -20.04
N LEU A 468 5.27 10.50 -20.91
CA LEU A 468 4.12 10.24 -21.81
C LEU A 468 4.39 9.15 -22.86
N ASP A 469 5.64 8.97 -23.24
CA ASP A 469 6.10 7.97 -24.21
C ASP A 469 6.59 6.66 -23.59
N TYR A 470 6.45 6.48 -22.28
CA TYR A 470 6.86 5.25 -21.62
C TYR A 470 6.15 4.04 -22.25
N SER A 471 6.94 3.06 -22.69
CA SER A 471 6.47 1.84 -23.38
C SER A 471 5.60 2.09 -24.64
N ARG A 472 5.69 3.28 -25.26
CA ARG A 472 4.91 3.67 -26.44
C ARG A 472 5.82 3.90 -27.64
N LYS A 473 5.34 3.51 -28.81
CA LYS A 473 6.07 3.76 -30.07
C LYS A 473 5.82 5.18 -30.57
N PRO A 474 6.68 5.69 -31.45
CA PRO A 474 6.43 6.95 -32.14
C PRO A 474 5.05 6.92 -32.83
N GLY A 475 4.20 7.95 -32.53
CA GLY A 475 2.83 8.05 -33.02
C GLY A 475 1.75 7.47 -32.11
N GLU A 476 2.11 6.75 -31.04
CA GLU A 476 1.19 6.23 -30.02
C GLU A 476 1.02 7.16 -28.82
N TRP A 477 1.73 8.28 -28.80
CA TRP A 477 1.68 9.28 -27.75
C TRP A 477 1.73 10.71 -28.34
N GLN A 478 1.37 11.70 -27.53
CA GLN A 478 1.39 13.11 -27.90
C GLN A 478 2.28 13.90 -26.92
N PRO A 479 3.06 14.87 -27.43
CA PRO A 479 3.86 15.74 -26.57
C PRO A 479 2.98 16.58 -25.64
N ASN A 480 3.58 16.98 -24.51
CA ASN A 480 2.96 17.94 -23.60
C ASN A 480 2.87 19.35 -24.25
N ILE A 481 2.27 20.32 -23.52
CA ILE A 481 2.05 21.69 -24.00
C ILE A 481 3.36 22.45 -24.36
N TYR A 482 4.51 21.93 -23.92
CA TYR A 482 5.83 22.49 -24.22
C TYR A 482 6.56 21.73 -25.34
N GLY A 483 5.96 20.65 -25.86
CA GLY A 483 6.53 19.82 -26.92
C GLY A 483 7.44 18.70 -26.44
N GLY A 484 7.56 18.49 -25.12
CA GLY A 484 8.33 17.42 -24.47
C GLY A 484 7.49 16.16 -24.23
N ASN A 485 8.17 15.14 -23.71
CA ASN A 485 7.56 13.86 -23.34
C ASN A 485 7.26 13.73 -21.85
N GLU A 486 7.51 14.77 -21.06
CA GLU A 486 7.23 14.78 -19.61
C GLU A 486 5.71 14.83 -19.37
N HIS A 487 5.23 13.98 -18.48
CA HIS A 487 3.83 13.94 -18.05
C HIS A 487 3.60 14.94 -16.91
N LEU A 488 3.32 16.19 -17.26
CA LEU A 488 3.30 17.33 -16.33
C LEU A 488 2.32 17.14 -15.19
N GLU A 489 1.14 16.56 -15.44
CA GLU A 489 0.11 16.31 -14.44
C GLU A 489 0.56 15.29 -13.39
N ALA A 490 1.25 14.23 -13.81
CA ALA A 490 1.78 13.22 -12.91
C ALA A 490 2.98 13.73 -12.11
N ILE A 491 3.85 14.54 -12.72
CA ILE A 491 4.98 15.20 -12.05
C ILE A 491 4.47 16.11 -10.92
N ASP A 492 3.43 16.91 -11.21
CA ASP A 492 2.81 17.79 -10.22
C ASP A 492 2.14 16.97 -9.09
N PHE A 493 1.48 15.87 -9.43
CA PHE A 493 0.95 14.93 -8.43
C PHE A 493 2.03 14.36 -7.53
N ILE A 494 3.15 13.86 -8.09
CA ILE A 494 4.26 13.28 -7.31
C ILE A 494 4.85 14.32 -6.34
N LYS A 495 5.08 15.55 -6.80
CA LYS A 495 5.56 16.63 -5.94
C LYS A 495 4.59 16.92 -4.80
N ARG A 496 3.30 17.07 -5.12
CA ARG A 496 2.27 17.34 -4.13
C ARG A 496 2.12 16.19 -3.14
N LEU A 497 2.18 14.94 -3.60
CA LEU A 497 2.18 13.75 -2.75
C LEU A 497 3.29 13.83 -1.71
N ASN A 498 4.54 14.02 -2.15
CA ASN A 498 5.70 14.05 -1.25
C ASN A 498 5.63 15.23 -0.27
N GLU A 499 5.17 16.41 -0.71
CA GLU A 499 4.97 17.56 0.18
C GLU A 499 3.96 17.26 1.30
N VAL A 500 2.78 16.79 0.92
CA VAL A 500 1.69 16.52 1.88
C VAL A 500 2.07 15.40 2.84
N VAL A 501 2.68 14.33 2.35
CA VAL A 501 3.06 13.18 3.16
C VAL A 501 4.11 13.57 4.21
N HIS A 502 5.16 14.30 3.83
CA HIS A 502 6.19 14.76 4.77
C HIS A 502 5.66 15.82 5.76
N GLU A 503 4.71 16.67 5.33
CA GLU A 503 4.04 17.62 6.21
C GLU A 503 3.18 16.94 7.27
N GLN A 504 2.40 15.94 6.86
CA GLN A 504 1.42 15.28 7.73
C GLN A 504 2.06 14.21 8.65
N VAL A 505 3.12 13.54 8.17
CA VAL A 505 3.76 12.42 8.88
C VAL A 505 5.28 12.58 8.87
N PRO A 506 5.82 13.41 9.76
CA PRO A 506 7.28 13.64 9.80
C PRO A 506 8.09 12.37 10.06
N GLY A 507 9.22 12.24 9.37
CA GLY A 507 10.19 11.18 9.58
C GLY A 507 9.86 9.86 8.87
N ILE A 508 8.92 9.83 7.93
CA ILE A 508 8.67 8.69 7.04
C ILE A 508 9.66 8.67 5.88
N LEU A 509 9.73 7.55 5.17
CA LEU A 509 10.57 7.39 3.98
C LEU A 509 9.71 7.31 2.72
N MET A 510 9.99 8.16 1.76
CA MET A 510 9.42 8.07 0.41
C MET A 510 10.51 7.60 -0.55
N VAL A 511 10.33 6.39 -1.10
CA VAL A 511 11.31 5.71 -1.95
C VAL A 511 10.79 5.62 -3.38
N ALA A 512 11.56 6.07 -4.36
CA ALA A 512 11.19 5.99 -5.76
C ALA A 512 11.83 4.76 -6.42
N GLU A 513 11.01 3.92 -7.06
CA GLU A 513 11.50 3.08 -8.14
C GLU A 513 11.48 3.88 -9.44
N GLU A 514 12.60 4.48 -9.75
CA GLU A 514 12.79 5.30 -10.95
C GLU A 514 14.05 4.84 -11.68
N SER A 515 13.87 4.24 -12.85
CA SER A 515 14.92 3.55 -13.61
C SER A 515 15.63 4.44 -14.66
N THR A 516 15.18 5.69 -14.82
CA THR A 516 15.73 6.59 -15.85
C THR A 516 16.75 7.57 -15.28
N ALA A 517 17.24 8.45 -16.12
CA ALA A 517 18.14 9.54 -15.74
C ALA A 517 17.40 10.82 -15.30
N TRP A 518 16.16 10.71 -14.83
CA TRP A 518 15.42 11.88 -14.33
C TRP A 518 16.21 12.55 -13.20
N PRO A 519 16.46 13.88 -13.29
CA PRO A 519 17.30 14.55 -12.31
C PRO A 519 16.53 14.94 -11.06
N MET A 520 17.23 15.05 -9.93
CA MET A 520 16.71 15.59 -8.67
C MET A 520 15.49 14.84 -8.11
N VAL A 521 15.43 13.51 -8.30
CA VAL A 521 14.36 12.68 -7.74
C VAL A 521 14.32 12.83 -6.22
N THR A 522 15.50 12.82 -5.57
CA THR A 522 15.64 12.89 -4.12
C THR A 522 16.00 14.28 -3.61
N ARG A 523 15.67 15.32 -4.36
CA ARG A 523 15.84 16.70 -3.92
C ARG A 523 14.48 17.33 -3.58
N PRO A 524 14.45 18.28 -2.64
CA PRO A 524 13.22 18.96 -2.25
C PRO A 524 12.49 19.62 -3.43
N THR A 525 11.18 19.66 -3.37
CA THR A 525 10.32 20.22 -4.43
C THR A 525 10.60 21.70 -4.69
N TYR A 526 10.90 22.47 -3.62
CA TYR A 526 11.17 23.91 -3.72
C TYR A 526 12.48 24.26 -4.49
N VAL A 527 13.39 23.29 -4.69
CA VAL A 527 14.57 23.46 -5.58
C VAL A 527 14.36 22.81 -6.95
N GLY A 528 13.14 22.30 -7.24
CA GLY A 528 12.78 21.68 -8.51
C GLY A 528 12.79 20.16 -8.50
N GLY A 529 13.14 19.52 -7.39
CA GLY A 529 13.13 18.06 -7.25
C GLY A 529 11.73 17.44 -7.15
N LEU A 530 11.67 16.12 -7.07
CA LEU A 530 10.41 15.37 -6.89
C LEU A 530 10.04 15.19 -5.42
N GLY A 531 10.99 15.35 -4.48
CA GLY A 531 10.72 15.30 -3.04
C GLY A 531 10.83 13.92 -2.39
N PHE A 532 11.32 12.90 -3.07
CA PHE A 532 11.60 11.61 -2.46
C PHE A 532 12.80 11.66 -1.50
N ASP A 533 12.85 10.76 -0.54
CA ASP A 533 14.02 10.58 0.34
C ASP A 533 15.08 9.73 -0.32
N PHE A 534 14.68 8.66 -1.01
CA PHE A 534 15.56 7.72 -1.68
C PHE A 534 15.08 7.36 -3.09
N LYS A 535 16.03 6.90 -3.89
CA LYS A 535 15.81 6.32 -5.22
C LYS A 535 16.56 4.98 -5.31
N TRP A 536 15.95 3.96 -5.90
CA TRP A 536 16.66 2.75 -6.25
C TRP A 536 17.74 2.99 -7.29
N ASN A 537 18.95 2.48 -7.05
CA ASN A 537 20.07 2.61 -8.01
C ASN A 537 20.06 1.45 -9.00
N MET A 538 19.19 1.53 -10.00
CA MET A 538 19.06 0.50 -11.03
C MET A 538 20.33 0.37 -11.89
N GLY A 539 21.04 1.47 -12.11
CA GLY A 539 22.32 1.46 -12.85
C GLY A 539 23.39 0.65 -12.12
N TRP A 540 23.59 0.88 -10.83
CA TRP A 540 24.49 0.07 -10.01
C TRP A 540 24.11 -1.41 -10.03
N MET A 541 22.84 -1.69 -9.90
CA MET A 541 22.32 -3.07 -9.89
C MET A 541 22.66 -3.78 -11.21
N HIS A 542 22.33 -3.17 -12.34
CA HIS A 542 22.61 -3.74 -13.66
C HIS A 542 24.10 -3.96 -13.91
N ASP A 543 24.93 -2.94 -13.68
CA ASP A 543 26.37 -2.99 -13.91
C ASP A 543 27.06 -4.03 -13.00
N THR A 544 26.64 -4.07 -11.73
CA THR A 544 27.19 -5.00 -10.74
C THR A 544 26.80 -6.45 -11.07
N LEU A 545 25.55 -6.73 -11.35
CA LEU A 545 25.10 -8.07 -11.73
C LEU A 545 25.72 -8.52 -13.05
N PHE A 546 25.83 -7.63 -14.03
CA PHE A 546 26.54 -7.90 -15.27
C PHE A 546 28.01 -8.30 -15.00
N TYR A 547 28.73 -7.52 -14.18
CA TYR A 547 30.14 -7.81 -13.85
C TYR A 547 30.29 -9.17 -13.16
N PHE A 548 29.47 -9.44 -12.15
CA PHE A 548 29.57 -10.70 -11.40
C PHE A 548 29.11 -11.94 -12.21
N SER A 549 28.29 -11.76 -13.23
CA SER A 549 27.91 -12.84 -14.14
C SER A 549 29.03 -13.22 -15.12
N GLN A 550 30.04 -12.36 -15.30
CA GLN A 550 31.19 -12.68 -16.15
C GLN A 550 32.11 -13.72 -15.49
N ASP A 551 32.62 -14.67 -16.31
CA ASP A 551 33.68 -15.55 -15.84
C ASP A 551 34.86 -14.67 -15.34
N PRO A 552 35.48 -14.97 -14.19
CA PRO A 552 36.55 -14.17 -13.61
C PRO A 552 37.72 -13.85 -14.58
N ILE A 553 37.99 -14.73 -15.54
CA ILE A 553 39.03 -14.50 -16.54
C ILE A 553 38.74 -13.33 -17.48
N PHE A 554 37.45 -12.99 -17.69
CA PHE A 554 37.03 -11.90 -18.56
C PHE A 554 36.75 -10.60 -17.79
N ARG A 555 36.65 -10.62 -16.44
CA ARG A 555 36.32 -9.45 -15.62
C ARG A 555 37.25 -8.25 -15.83
N LYS A 556 38.51 -8.50 -16.16
CA LYS A 556 39.47 -7.44 -16.49
C LYS A 556 39.03 -6.54 -17.65
N TYR A 557 38.26 -7.07 -18.60
CA TYR A 557 37.72 -6.31 -19.74
C TYR A 557 36.44 -5.53 -19.38
N HIS A 558 35.84 -5.82 -18.23
CA HIS A 558 34.58 -5.22 -17.75
C HIS A 558 34.77 -4.44 -16.43
N HIS A 559 36.02 -4.17 -16.07
CA HIS A 559 36.38 -3.52 -14.80
C HIS A 559 35.68 -2.17 -14.62
N GLY A 560 35.40 -1.45 -15.72
CA GLY A 560 34.64 -0.20 -15.72
C GLY A 560 33.22 -0.33 -15.17
N ALA A 561 32.58 -1.49 -15.29
CA ALA A 561 31.22 -1.70 -14.76
C ALA A 561 31.15 -1.57 -13.23
N LEU A 562 32.22 -1.95 -12.51
CA LEU A 562 32.30 -1.78 -11.05
C LEU A 562 32.50 -0.32 -10.64
N THR A 563 33.24 0.44 -11.46
CA THR A 563 33.69 1.78 -11.05
C THR A 563 32.77 2.89 -11.57
N PHE A 564 31.97 2.61 -12.60
CA PHE A 564 31.12 3.60 -13.26
C PHE A 564 30.06 4.17 -12.31
N SER A 565 29.47 3.34 -11.45
CA SER A 565 28.44 3.78 -10.50
C SER A 565 28.88 4.92 -9.59
N LEU A 566 30.17 4.99 -9.27
CA LEU A 566 30.73 6.05 -8.40
C LEU A 566 30.75 7.45 -9.03
N TRP A 567 30.60 7.55 -10.37
CA TRP A 567 30.47 8.84 -11.05
C TRP A 567 29.16 9.54 -10.69
N TYR A 568 28.12 8.79 -10.38
CA TYR A 568 26.80 9.34 -10.05
C TYR A 568 26.27 8.94 -8.67
N ALA A 569 27.00 8.11 -7.89
CA ALA A 569 26.56 7.56 -6.60
C ALA A 569 26.05 8.60 -5.59
N PHE A 570 26.40 9.87 -5.75
CA PHE A 570 26.05 10.98 -4.87
C PHE A 570 25.19 12.04 -5.55
N SER A 571 24.71 11.80 -6.77
CA SER A 571 23.76 12.68 -7.46
C SER A 571 22.38 12.63 -6.80
N GLU A 572 22.01 11.45 -6.29
CA GLU A 572 20.78 11.16 -5.56
C GLU A 572 21.09 10.44 -4.23
N ASN A 573 20.11 10.30 -3.37
CA ASN A 573 20.19 9.43 -2.20
C ASN A 573 19.78 8.01 -2.63
N PHE A 574 20.75 7.13 -2.82
CA PHE A 574 20.48 5.83 -3.41
C PHE A 574 20.28 4.71 -2.39
N ILE A 575 19.36 3.81 -2.72
CA ILE A 575 19.29 2.44 -2.21
C ILE A 575 19.87 1.52 -3.28
N LEU A 576 20.71 0.57 -2.90
CA LEU A 576 21.28 -0.45 -3.78
C LEU A 576 20.33 -1.66 -3.80
N PRO A 577 19.52 -1.85 -4.88
CA PRO A 577 18.51 -2.90 -4.87
C PRO A 577 19.05 -4.20 -5.48
N LEU A 578 19.02 -5.27 -4.72
CA LEU A 578 18.95 -6.63 -5.25
C LEU A 578 17.53 -7.14 -5.02
N SER A 579 16.59 -6.59 -5.78
CA SER A 579 15.15 -6.72 -5.61
C SER A 579 14.56 -8.00 -6.19
N HIS A 580 13.26 -8.18 -5.99
CA HIS A 580 12.49 -9.29 -6.54
C HIS A 580 12.57 -9.38 -8.07
N ASP A 581 12.62 -8.25 -8.78
CA ASP A 581 12.65 -8.18 -10.24
C ASP A 581 13.89 -8.87 -10.84
N GLU A 582 14.98 -8.96 -10.09
CA GLU A 582 16.23 -9.53 -10.59
C GLU A 582 16.32 -11.05 -10.48
N VAL A 583 15.33 -11.69 -9.87
CA VAL A 583 15.34 -13.15 -9.60
C VAL A 583 14.12 -13.87 -10.16
N VAL A 584 13.51 -13.33 -11.21
CA VAL A 584 12.30 -13.84 -11.89
C VAL A 584 12.44 -13.79 -13.41
N HIS A 585 11.49 -14.36 -14.12
CA HIS A 585 11.31 -14.25 -15.57
C HIS A 585 12.53 -14.70 -16.43
N GLY A 586 13.22 -15.74 -16.00
CA GLY A 586 14.38 -16.27 -16.74
C GLY A 586 15.68 -15.52 -16.49
N LYS A 587 15.71 -14.63 -15.50
CA LYS A 587 16.92 -13.91 -15.10
C LYS A 587 17.85 -14.73 -14.20
N ALA A 588 17.44 -15.92 -13.74
CA ALA A 588 18.06 -16.78 -12.73
C ALA A 588 18.11 -16.16 -11.31
N SER A 589 18.25 -17.00 -10.28
CA SER A 589 18.51 -16.53 -8.90
C SER A 589 19.89 -15.85 -8.81
N LEU A 590 20.15 -15.10 -7.72
CA LEU A 590 21.47 -14.48 -7.52
C LEU A 590 22.60 -15.50 -7.56
N LEU A 591 22.44 -16.66 -6.90
CA LEU A 591 23.43 -17.77 -6.97
C LEU A 591 23.52 -18.37 -8.38
N GLY A 592 22.36 -18.50 -9.06
CA GLY A 592 22.28 -19.02 -10.44
C GLY A 592 23.06 -18.19 -11.45
N LYS A 593 23.09 -16.86 -11.29
CA LYS A 593 23.85 -15.93 -12.14
C LYS A 593 25.37 -16.10 -12.02
N MET A 594 25.88 -16.64 -10.91
CA MET A 594 27.30 -16.71 -10.62
C MET A 594 28.00 -17.77 -11.50
N PRO A 595 29.16 -17.44 -12.10
CA PRO A 595 29.94 -18.37 -12.93
C PRO A 595 30.78 -19.35 -12.10
N GLY A 596 31.31 -20.36 -12.76
CA GLY A 596 32.29 -21.30 -12.23
C GLY A 596 31.66 -22.55 -11.60
N ASP A 597 32.47 -23.31 -10.89
CA ASP A 597 32.06 -24.49 -10.14
C ASP A 597 31.21 -24.10 -8.89
N LEU A 598 30.76 -25.12 -8.14
CA LEU A 598 29.90 -24.89 -6.98
C LEU A 598 30.52 -23.98 -5.95
N TRP A 599 31.79 -24.19 -5.60
CA TRP A 599 32.48 -23.35 -4.63
C TRP A 599 32.62 -21.90 -5.14
N GLN A 600 33.00 -21.77 -6.41
CA GLN A 600 33.16 -20.46 -7.06
C GLN A 600 31.84 -19.68 -7.13
N LYS A 601 30.70 -20.36 -7.38
CA LYS A 601 29.39 -19.72 -7.34
C LYS A 601 29.10 -19.10 -5.98
N PHE A 602 29.29 -19.85 -4.91
CA PHE A 602 29.12 -19.33 -3.55
C PHE A 602 30.15 -18.24 -3.21
N ALA A 603 31.39 -18.38 -3.64
CA ALA A 603 32.44 -17.39 -3.44
C ALA A 603 32.11 -16.07 -4.17
N ASN A 604 31.62 -16.15 -5.40
CA ASN A 604 31.17 -14.97 -6.13
C ASN A 604 29.97 -14.28 -5.46
N LEU A 605 29.02 -15.06 -4.95
CA LEU A 605 27.87 -14.50 -4.22
C LEU A 605 28.30 -13.82 -2.91
N ARG A 606 29.26 -14.42 -2.17
CA ARG A 606 29.86 -13.78 -1.01
C ARG A 606 30.57 -12.47 -1.36
N ALA A 607 31.30 -12.47 -2.47
CA ALA A 607 31.99 -11.26 -2.93
C ALA A 607 31.01 -10.18 -3.39
N LEU A 608 29.92 -10.54 -4.06
CA LEU A 608 28.83 -9.60 -4.42
C LEU A 608 28.24 -8.93 -3.19
N PHE A 609 27.88 -9.71 -2.16
CA PHE A 609 27.33 -9.15 -0.92
C PHE A 609 28.36 -8.30 -0.18
N GLY A 610 29.60 -8.76 -0.05
CA GLY A 610 30.66 -7.95 0.53
C GLY A 610 30.84 -6.61 -0.19
N TYR A 611 30.85 -6.59 -1.51
CA TYR A 611 30.92 -5.38 -2.32
C TYR A 611 29.69 -4.47 -2.11
N MET A 612 28.48 -5.02 -2.12
CA MET A 612 27.24 -4.26 -1.90
C MET A 612 27.25 -3.55 -0.53
N TRP A 613 27.60 -4.27 0.55
CA TRP A 613 27.63 -3.66 1.91
C TRP A 613 28.76 -2.65 2.08
N ALA A 614 29.85 -2.77 1.34
CA ALA A 614 30.95 -1.82 1.34
C ALA A 614 30.69 -0.58 0.47
N HIS A 615 29.90 -0.71 -0.61
CA HIS A 615 29.59 0.38 -1.55
C HIS A 615 28.72 1.45 -0.89
N PRO A 616 28.89 2.77 -1.17
CA PRO A 616 27.98 3.81 -0.70
C PRO A 616 26.55 3.61 -1.21
N GLY A 617 25.57 3.93 -0.36
CA GLY A 617 24.15 3.75 -0.59
C GLY A 617 23.53 2.81 0.44
N LYS A 618 22.21 2.92 0.66
CA LYS A 618 21.43 2.04 1.55
C LYS A 618 21.28 0.67 0.89
N LYS A 619 20.90 -0.35 1.65
CA LYS A 619 20.93 -1.75 1.19
C LYS A 619 19.50 -2.29 1.08
N LEU A 620 19.21 -3.00 0.00
CA LEU A 620 17.97 -3.75 -0.15
C LEU A 620 18.29 -5.13 -0.73
N LEU A 621 17.82 -6.17 -0.03
CA LEU A 621 17.96 -7.55 -0.46
C LEU A 621 16.59 -8.24 -0.42
N PHE A 622 16.19 -8.80 -1.56
CA PHE A 622 14.99 -9.61 -1.65
C PHE A 622 15.17 -10.96 -0.97
N MET A 623 14.12 -11.42 -0.30
CA MET A 623 14.03 -12.70 0.40
C MET A 623 14.52 -13.87 -0.47
N GLY A 624 15.23 -14.81 0.14
CA GLY A 624 15.84 -15.95 -0.54
C GLY A 624 17.28 -15.69 -1.02
N GLY A 625 17.68 -14.42 -1.22
CA GLY A 625 19.06 -14.05 -1.53
C GLY A 625 20.02 -14.42 -0.39
N GLU A 626 19.59 -14.19 0.84
CA GLU A 626 20.37 -14.44 2.06
C GLU A 626 20.58 -15.94 2.37
N ILE A 627 19.76 -16.81 1.79
CA ILE A 627 19.93 -18.27 1.88
C ILE A 627 20.52 -18.86 0.58
N ALA A 628 20.90 -18.00 -0.36
CA ALA A 628 21.42 -18.38 -1.67
C ALA A 628 20.52 -19.37 -2.43
N GLN A 629 19.24 -19.04 -2.55
CA GLN A 629 18.27 -19.91 -3.24
C GLN A 629 18.73 -20.24 -4.66
N TRP A 630 18.56 -21.51 -5.08
CA TRP A 630 18.96 -21.97 -6.40
C TRP A 630 18.00 -21.57 -7.51
N ARG A 631 16.70 -21.78 -7.27
CA ARG A 631 15.67 -21.46 -8.25
C ARG A 631 15.34 -19.98 -8.22
N GLU A 632 14.77 -19.48 -9.28
CA GLU A 632 14.11 -18.19 -9.30
C GLU A 632 13.00 -18.14 -8.25
N TRP A 633 12.65 -16.94 -7.85
CA TRP A 633 11.51 -16.74 -6.95
C TRP A 633 10.21 -17.19 -7.63
N ASP A 634 9.36 -17.85 -6.85
CA ASP A 634 8.04 -18.30 -7.25
C ASP A 634 7.02 -17.88 -6.17
N TYR A 635 6.12 -16.98 -6.54
CA TYR A 635 5.08 -16.47 -5.63
C TYR A 635 4.14 -17.57 -5.11
N ALA A 636 4.01 -18.69 -5.81
CA ALA A 636 3.10 -19.78 -5.47
C ALA A 636 3.67 -20.79 -4.48
N SER A 637 4.95 -20.68 -4.11
CA SER A 637 5.63 -21.62 -3.21
C SER A 637 6.45 -20.92 -2.14
N SER A 638 6.74 -21.63 -1.03
CA SER A 638 7.70 -21.16 -0.02
C SER A 638 9.08 -20.96 -0.58
N LEU A 639 9.89 -20.12 0.08
CA LEU A 639 11.35 -20.18 -0.08
C LEU A 639 11.88 -21.58 0.24
N ASP A 640 13.01 -21.93 -0.36
CA ASP A 640 13.67 -23.23 -0.22
C ASP A 640 14.41 -23.36 1.14
N TRP A 641 13.70 -23.18 2.26
CA TRP A 641 14.26 -23.23 3.61
C TRP A 641 15.06 -24.48 3.92
N HIS A 642 14.77 -25.58 3.22
CA HIS A 642 15.51 -26.85 3.33
C HIS A 642 16.98 -26.72 2.90
N LEU A 643 17.35 -25.68 2.13
CA LEU A 643 18.73 -25.41 1.74
C LEU A 643 19.63 -25.13 2.93
N LEU A 644 19.08 -24.64 4.03
CA LEU A 644 19.83 -24.40 5.26
C LEU A 644 20.31 -25.67 5.97
N GLN A 645 20.02 -26.86 5.47
CA GLN A 645 20.69 -28.09 5.93
C GLN A 645 22.14 -28.21 5.42
N TRP A 646 22.54 -27.43 4.40
CA TRP A 646 23.89 -27.44 3.84
C TRP A 646 24.71 -26.23 4.33
N GLU A 647 25.97 -26.52 4.70
CA GLU A 647 26.89 -25.54 5.27
C GLU A 647 27.14 -24.34 4.34
N SER A 648 27.18 -24.55 3.03
CA SER A 648 27.36 -23.48 2.04
C SER A 648 26.25 -22.44 2.09
N HIS A 649 24.99 -22.86 2.24
CA HIS A 649 23.84 -21.97 2.36
C HIS A 649 23.77 -21.28 3.73
N GLN A 650 24.05 -22.03 4.79
CA GLN A 650 24.21 -21.45 6.13
C GLN A 650 25.34 -20.40 6.15
N GLY A 651 26.44 -20.66 5.41
CA GLY A 651 27.55 -19.73 5.30
C GLY A 651 27.16 -18.40 4.69
N ILE A 652 26.32 -18.40 3.65
CA ILE A 652 25.77 -17.16 3.06
C ILE A 652 24.86 -16.45 4.05
N GLN A 653 23.98 -17.18 4.73
CA GLN A 653 23.08 -16.59 5.73
C GLN A 653 23.86 -15.91 6.86
N ARG A 654 24.88 -16.60 7.42
CA ARG A 654 25.77 -16.00 8.41
C ARG A 654 26.48 -14.75 7.88
N LEU A 655 26.96 -14.78 6.62
CA LEU A 655 27.64 -13.64 6.03
C LEU A 655 26.70 -12.43 5.91
N VAL A 656 25.49 -12.60 5.40
CA VAL A 656 24.52 -11.49 5.25
C VAL A 656 24.18 -10.91 6.63
N ARG A 657 23.96 -11.77 7.63
CA ARG A 657 23.76 -11.34 9.01
C ARG A 657 24.92 -10.49 9.51
N ASP A 658 26.14 -11.01 9.40
CA ASP A 658 27.33 -10.34 9.92
C ASP A 658 27.66 -9.03 9.16
N LEU A 659 27.38 -8.98 7.85
CA LEU A 659 27.46 -7.76 7.04
C LEU A 659 26.43 -6.70 7.51
N ASN A 660 25.22 -7.09 7.81
CA ASN A 660 24.20 -6.18 8.36
C ASN A 660 24.63 -5.63 9.73
N TRP A 661 25.13 -6.49 10.62
CA TRP A 661 25.61 -6.03 11.92
C TRP A 661 26.83 -5.12 11.79
N LEU A 662 27.78 -5.44 10.90
CA LEU A 662 28.92 -4.56 10.62
C LEU A 662 28.44 -3.20 10.10
N TYR A 663 27.53 -3.18 9.13
CA TYR A 663 26.95 -1.95 8.58
C TYR A 663 26.27 -1.09 9.64
N ARG A 664 25.55 -1.70 10.58
CA ARG A 664 24.85 -1.00 11.66
C ARG A 664 25.78 -0.43 12.72
N THR A 665 26.88 -1.11 12.99
CA THR A 665 27.80 -0.77 14.11
C THR A 665 28.99 0.09 13.67
N GLU A 666 29.32 0.12 12.37
CA GLU A 666 30.46 0.87 11.83
C GLU A 666 30.01 2.18 11.18
N PRO A 667 30.17 3.33 11.85
CA PRO A 667 29.74 4.63 11.34
C PRO A 667 30.26 4.94 9.94
N ALA A 668 31.48 4.53 9.63
CA ALA A 668 32.11 4.73 8.32
C ALA A 668 31.35 4.07 7.18
N LEU A 669 30.49 3.08 7.43
CA LEU A 669 29.74 2.39 6.37
C LEU A 669 28.39 3.03 6.06
N HIS A 670 27.87 3.93 6.95
CA HIS A 670 26.52 4.47 6.77
C HIS A 670 26.36 5.98 6.96
N GLU A 671 27.21 6.66 7.75
CA GLU A 671 27.00 8.08 8.06
C GLU A 671 27.07 9.01 6.84
N TRP A 672 27.85 8.63 5.82
CA TRP A 672 28.02 9.35 4.59
C TRP A 672 27.62 8.52 3.35
N ASP A 673 26.63 7.66 3.46
CA ASP A 673 26.16 6.84 2.34
C ASP A 673 25.69 7.67 1.13
N CYS A 674 25.12 8.84 1.39
CA CYS A 674 24.57 9.73 0.37
C CYS A 674 25.45 10.94 0.12
N ASP A 675 26.72 10.93 0.57
CA ASP A 675 27.63 12.07 0.45
C ASP A 675 29.01 11.60 0.01
N HIS A 676 29.59 12.32 -0.98
CA HIS A 676 30.90 12.00 -1.54
C HIS A 676 32.04 11.98 -0.52
N ARG A 677 31.91 12.67 0.62
CA ARG A 677 32.87 12.65 1.73
C ARG A 677 33.06 11.28 2.37
N GLY A 678 32.06 10.41 2.22
CA GLY A 678 32.10 9.05 2.76
C GLY A 678 32.87 8.03 1.94
N PHE A 679 33.41 8.39 0.78
CA PHE A 679 34.06 7.45 -0.13
C PHE A 679 35.32 8.04 -0.75
N GLU A 680 36.39 7.23 -0.79
CA GLU A 680 37.62 7.60 -1.47
C GLU A 680 38.31 6.38 -2.07
N TRP A 681 38.63 6.42 -3.36
CA TRP A 681 39.40 5.36 -3.98
C TRP A 681 40.85 5.33 -3.43
N ILE A 682 41.33 4.11 -3.15
CA ILE A 682 42.77 3.84 -2.97
C ILE A 682 43.33 3.46 -4.33
N ASP A 683 42.77 2.42 -4.97
CA ASP A 683 43.12 2.00 -6.33
C ASP A 683 41.95 1.33 -7.02
N PHE A 684 41.66 1.77 -8.25
CA PHE A 684 40.63 1.18 -9.13
C PHE A 684 41.21 0.88 -10.53
N HIS A 685 42.54 0.92 -10.69
CA HIS A 685 43.19 0.74 -11.99
C HIS A 685 43.70 -0.69 -12.21
N ASP A 686 43.72 -1.54 -11.18
CA ASP A 686 44.26 -2.89 -11.31
C ASP A 686 43.26 -3.85 -11.95
N ALA A 687 42.87 -3.55 -13.19
CA ALA A 687 41.96 -4.34 -14.00
C ALA A 687 42.54 -5.72 -14.32
N ASP A 688 43.84 -5.83 -14.57
CA ASP A 688 44.51 -7.11 -14.90
C ASP A 688 44.36 -8.15 -13.78
N HIS A 689 44.32 -7.70 -12.55
CA HIS A 689 44.09 -8.56 -11.41
C HIS A 689 42.64 -8.57 -10.93
N SER A 690 41.77 -7.72 -11.51
CA SER A 690 40.38 -7.51 -11.04
C SER A 690 40.32 -7.18 -9.56
N VAL A 691 41.21 -6.29 -9.10
CA VAL A 691 41.27 -5.81 -7.72
C VAL A 691 40.87 -4.35 -7.67
N VAL A 692 40.05 -4.01 -6.69
CA VAL A 692 39.73 -2.61 -6.33
C VAL A 692 39.91 -2.41 -4.83
N SER A 693 40.33 -1.22 -4.43
CA SER A 693 40.44 -0.84 -3.03
C SER A 693 39.99 0.59 -2.79
N PHE A 694 39.31 0.83 -1.68
CA PHE A 694 38.75 2.13 -1.33
C PHE A 694 38.60 2.30 0.17
N ILE A 695 38.35 3.53 0.59
CA ILE A 695 38.09 3.90 1.99
C ILE A 695 36.64 4.35 2.13
N ARG A 696 36.00 3.88 3.17
CA ARG A 696 34.75 4.45 3.69
C ARG A 696 35.10 5.29 4.93
N TRP A 697 34.61 6.53 4.96
CA TRP A 697 34.86 7.51 6.01
C TRP A 697 33.64 7.73 6.86
N ALA A 698 33.84 7.80 8.20
CA ALA A 698 32.83 8.32 9.11
C ALA A 698 32.87 9.86 9.18
N LYS A 699 31.90 10.47 9.89
CA LYS A 699 31.91 11.89 10.22
C LYS A 699 33.14 12.29 11.05
N ASP A 700 33.57 11.42 11.96
CA ASP A 700 34.91 11.52 12.55
C ASP A 700 35.93 11.00 11.53
N TRP A 701 36.65 11.88 10.86
CA TRP A 701 37.67 11.56 9.86
C TRP A 701 38.79 10.63 10.34
N ARG A 702 38.90 10.40 11.66
CA ARG A 702 39.86 9.45 12.25
C ARG A 702 39.33 8.02 12.21
N ASP A 703 38.04 7.87 11.99
CA ASP A 703 37.36 6.57 11.89
C ASP A 703 37.07 6.27 10.41
N CYS A 704 37.60 5.13 9.94
CA CYS A 704 37.42 4.67 8.58
C CYS A 704 37.51 3.15 8.48
N ILE A 705 36.92 2.64 7.42
CA ILE A 705 37.08 1.25 6.98
C ILE A 705 37.81 1.27 5.63
N VAL A 706 38.89 0.50 5.53
CA VAL A 706 39.56 0.21 4.26
C VAL A 706 38.98 -1.08 3.70
N VAL A 707 38.54 -1.05 2.45
CA VAL A 707 37.95 -2.18 1.75
C VAL A 707 38.86 -2.61 0.61
N VAL A 708 39.11 -3.92 0.51
CA VAL A 708 39.90 -4.50 -0.61
C VAL A 708 39.12 -5.67 -1.21
N CYS A 709 38.89 -5.61 -2.51
CA CYS A 709 38.12 -6.61 -3.25
C CYS A 709 39.03 -7.34 -4.25
N ASN A 710 39.10 -8.67 -4.18
CA ASN A 710 39.73 -9.51 -5.19
C ASN A 710 38.65 -10.35 -5.89
N PHE A 711 38.34 -10.02 -7.11
CA PHE A 711 37.27 -10.68 -7.87
C PHE A 711 37.77 -11.82 -8.80
N THR A 712 38.94 -12.37 -8.47
CA THR A 712 39.50 -13.53 -9.17
C THR A 712 39.66 -14.73 -8.22
N PRO A 713 39.61 -15.98 -8.72
CA PRO A 713 39.82 -17.17 -7.90
C PRO A 713 41.31 -17.44 -7.59
N VAL A 714 42.12 -16.39 -7.58
CA VAL A 714 43.56 -16.43 -7.35
C VAL A 714 43.91 -15.76 -6.04
N VAL A 715 44.59 -16.47 -5.13
CA VAL A 715 45.17 -15.87 -3.94
C VAL A 715 46.31 -14.95 -4.36
N ARG A 716 46.30 -13.71 -3.86
CA ARG A 716 47.38 -12.75 -4.18
C ARG A 716 48.21 -12.51 -2.93
N HIS A 717 49.41 -13.09 -2.92
CA HIS A 717 50.34 -12.91 -1.85
C HIS A 717 51.07 -11.60 -1.96
N ASP A 718 51.43 -11.03 -0.82
CA ASP A 718 52.27 -9.82 -0.72
C ASP A 718 51.71 -8.60 -1.48
N TYR A 719 50.39 -8.52 -1.60
CA TYR A 719 49.72 -7.42 -2.29
C TYR A 719 49.74 -6.15 -1.45
N ARG A 720 50.36 -5.08 -1.97
CA ARG A 720 50.52 -3.82 -1.22
C ARG A 720 49.39 -2.86 -1.54
N ILE A 721 48.76 -2.31 -0.48
CA ILE A 721 47.81 -1.22 -0.61
C ILE A 721 48.19 -0.03 0.27
N GLY A 722 47.83 1.18 -0.16
CA GLY A 722 47.98 2.39 0.63
C GLY A 722 46.92 2.48 1.73
N VAL A 723 47.32 2.95 2.91
CA VAL A 723 46.39 3.21 4.03
C VAL A 723 46.59 4.64 4.57
N PRO A 724 45.54 5.30 5.11
CA PRO A 724 45.60 6.70 5.51
C PRO A 724 46.37 6.90 6.83
N PHE A 725 46.48 5.91 7.68
CA PHE A 725 47.05 6.05 9.01
C PHE A 725 48.11 4.98 9.34
N ASN A 726 49.08 5.35 10.15
CA ASN A 726 50.02 4.41 10.76
C ASN A 726 49.30 3.54 11.84
N GLY A 727 49.85 2.40 12.15
CA GLY A 727 49.42 1.52 13.24
C GLY A 727 49.01 0.13 12.75
N VAL A 728 48.32 -0.59 13.61
CA VAL A 728 47.83 -1.93 13.35
C VAL A 728 46.46 -1.83 12.68
N TRP A 729 46.29 -2.56 11.61
CA TRP A 729 45.02 -2.74 10.91
C TRP A 729 44.53 -4.16 11.08
N ARG A 730 43.29 -4.30 11.52
CA ARG A 730 42.64 -5.59 11.79
C ARG A 730 41.57 -5.88 10.76
N GLU A 731 41.55 -7.11 10.31
CA GLU A 731 40.47 -7.66 9.51
C GLU A 731 39.20 -7.79 10.39
N VAL A 732 38.19 -6.92 10.10
CA VAL A 732 36.91 -6.94 10.85
C VAL A 732 35.88 -7.80 10.19
N LEU A 733 35.99 -8.03 8.87
CA LEU A 733 35.22 -9.03 8.12
C LEU A 733 35.98 -9.40 6.84
N ASN A 734 35.94 -10.68 6.50
CA ASN A 734 36.46 -11.24 5.25
C ASN A 734 35.45 -12.26 4.74
N THR A 735 34.92 -12.01 3.56
CA THR A 735 33.90 -12.88 2.95
C THR A 735 34.40 -14.28 2.61
N ASP A 736 35.72 -14.53 2.68
CA ASP A 736 36.33 -15.84 2.48
C ASP A 736 36.66 -16.58 3.79
N TRP A 737 36.17 -16.15 4.94
CA TRP A 737 36.31 -16.90 6.18
C TRP A 737 35.62 -18.28 6.11
N GLN A 738 36.21 -19.28 6.78
CA GLN A 738 35.70 -20.65 6.79
C GLN A 738 34.25 -20.75 7.26
N GLN A 739 33.84 -19.91 8.22
CA GLN A 739 32.47 -19.88 8.72
C GLN A 739 31.43 -19.48 7.66
N TYR A 740 31.86 -18.85 6.57
CA TYR A 740 31.01 -18.52 5.43
C TYR A 740 31.15 -19.53 4.27
N GLY A 741 31.88 -20.62 4.48
CA GLY A 741 32.23 -21.61 3.41
C GLY A 741 33.36 -21.15 2.49
N GLY A 742 34.18 -20.19 2.96
CA GLY A 742 35.37 -19.74 2.23
C GLY A 742 36.57 -20.65 2.42
N SER A 743 37.70 -20.31 1.75
CA SER A 743 38.97 -21.05 1.83
C SER A 743 39.65 -20.88 3.19
N GLY A 744 39.28 -19.85 3.95
CA GLY A 744 39.92 -19.47 5.22
C GLY A 744 41.27 -18.75 5.06
N THR A 745 41.55 -18.25 3.86
CA THR A 745 42.77 -17.46 3.62
C THR A 745 42.67 -16.15 4.40
N ARG A 746 43.74 -15.87 5.19
CA ARG A 746 43.87 -14.67 6.03
C ARG A 746 44.69 -13.59 5.36
N VAL A 747 44.41 -12.31 5.67
CA VAL A 747 45.17 -11.17 5.15
C VAL A 747 46.60 -11.11 5.68
N ALA A 748 46.87 -11.58 6.92
CA ALA A 748 48.18 -11.66 7.46
C ALA A 748 48.93 -12.87 6.86
N GLY A 749 50.04 -12.65 6.14
CA GLY A 749 50.92 -13.69 5.64
C GLY A 749 51.47 -14.55 6.77
N GLN A 750 51.82 -15.83 6.48
CA GLN A 750 52.57 -16.72 7.38
C GLN A 750 53.99 -16.16 7.57
N GLY A 751 54.12 -15.11 8.40
CA GLY A 751 55.39 -14.56 8.84
C GLY A 751 55.60 -14.84 10.30
N THR A 752 56.41 -15.87 10.54
CA THR A 752 57.24 -16.11 11.76
C THR A 752 56.76 -15.39 13.02
N GLY A 753 56.10 -16.15 13.88
CA GLY A 753 56.07 -15.81 15.30
C GLY A 753 54.69 -15.79 15.93
N ASP A 754 54.49 -16.75 16.74
CA ASP A 754 53.56 -16.87 17.86
C ASP A 754 52.05 -17.03 17.53
N LYS A 755 51.57 -18.19 17.90
CA LYS A 755 50.16 -18.54 17.97
C LYS A 755 49.47 -17.67 19.04
N GLY A 756 49.04 -16.48 18.69
CA GLY A 756 48.11 -15.70 19.50
C GLY A 756 46.78 -16.41 19.56
N GLN A 757 46.44 -16.99 20.70
CA GLN A 757 45.09 -17.46 21.00
C GLN A 757 44.11 -16.32 20.86
N ALA A 758 43.07 -16.53 20.04
CA ALA A 758 41.91 -15.64 19.98
C ALA A 758 41.24 -15.60 21.36
N THR A 759 41.37 -14.48 22.05
CA THR A 759 40.64 -14.21 23.29
C THR A 759 39.59 -13.12 22.96
N GLY A 760 38.41 -13.56 22.54
CA GLY A 760 37.24 -12.71 22.43
C GLY A 760 36.00 -13.56 22.40
N GLU A 761 34.97 -13.16 23.12
CA GLU A 761 33.69 -13.85 23.25
C GLU A 761 32.93 -14.04 21.90
N SER A 762 33.44 -13.53 20.76
CA SER A 762 32.84 -13.62 19.42
C SER A 762 33.40 -14.77 18.53
N GLY A 763 34.44 -15.49 18.95
CA GLY A 763 34.99 -16.61 18.17
C GLY A 763 35.60 -16.27 16.79
N TRP A 764 35.85 -15.00 16.49
CA TRP A 764 36.33 -14.53 15.19
C TRP A 764 37.84 -14.63 15.10
N GLU A 765 38.37 -15.26 14.01
CA GLU A 765 39.78 -15.34 13.73
C GLU A 765 40.29 -14.08 13.02
N ALA A 766 40.62 -13.03 13.77
CA ALA A 766 41.09 -11.75 13.16
C ALA A 766 42.55 -11.86 12.68
N GLY A 767 42.81 -11.45 11.44
CA GLY A 767 44.15 -11.17 10.92
C GLY A 767 44.55 -9.73 11.27
N GLU A 768 45.79 -9.51 11.71
CA GLU A 768 46.33 -8.16 11.94
C GLU A 768 47.53 -7.91 11.02
N VAL A 769 47.62 -6.70 10.49
CA VAL A 769 48.75 -6.24 9.66
C VAL A 769 49.22 -4.89 10.17
N VAL A 770 50.54 -4.67 10.15
CA VAL A 770 51.15 -3.41 10.58
C VAL A 770 51.45 -2.53 9.41
N ALA A 771 51.04 -1.26 9.48
CA ALA A 771 51.34 -0.30 8.46
C ALA A 771 52.82 0.05 8.42
N GLU A 772 53.40 0.02 7.25
CA GLU A 772 54.77 0.46 6.99
C GLU A 772 54.75 1.97 6.64
N ALA A 773 55.75 2.73 7.11
CA ALA A 773 55.96 4.13 6.75
C ALA A 773 56.50 4.26 5.29
N LEU A 774 55.86 3.60 4.38
CA LEU A 774 56.15 3.61 2.93
C LEU A 774 54.93 4.13 2.16
N PRO A 775 55.03 5.33 1.57
CA PRO A 775 53.97 5.88 0.75
C PRO A 775 53.61 4.97 -0.42
N TRP A 776 52.31 4.74 -0.65
CA TRP A 776 51.80 3.89 -1.72
C TRP A 776 50.40 4.38 -2.16
N GLN A 777 50.12 4.38 -3.45
CA GLN A 777 48.79 4.74 -4.00
C GLN A 777 48.26 6.07 -3.43
N ASN A 778 49.13 7.11 -3.39
CA ASN A 778 48.83 8.42 -2.81
C ASN A 778 48.48 8.45 -1.31
N ARG A 779 48.83 7.38 -0.57
CA ARG A 779 48.68 7.31 0.89
C ARG A 779 50.05 7.40 1.58
N PRO A 780 50.08 7.96 2.81
CA PRO A 780 51.35 8.14 3.53
C PRO A 780 51.92 6.83 4.08
N TYR A 781 51.07 5.82 4.23
CA TYR A 781 51.43 4.51 4.76
C TYR A 781 50.91 3.41 3.84
N SER A 782 51.39 2.18 4.03
CA SER A 782 50.95 1.02 3.28
C SER A 782 50.96 -0.23 4.10
N VAL A 783 50.13 -1.22 3.75
CA VAL A 783 50.14 -2.56 4.32
C VAL A 783 50.34 -3.59 3.22
N ARG A 784 50.97 -4.74 3.57
CA ARG A 784 51.04 -5.92 2.68
C ARG A 784 50.02 -6.94 3.12
N LEU A 785 49.24 -7.42 2.19
CA LEU A 785 48.14 -8.34 2.40
C LEU A 785 48.31 -9.61 1.57
N THR A 786 47.84 -10.72 2.12
CA THR A 786 47.42 -11.85 1.29
C THR A 786 45.95 -11.67 0.98
N LEU A 787 45.58 -11.39 -0.29
CA LEU A 787 44.19 -11.24 -0.69
C LEU A 787 43.59 -12.62 -0.98
N PRO A 788 42.53 -12.99 -0.27
CA PRO A 788 41.82 -14.24 -0.52
C PRO A 788 41.18 -14.27 -1.91
N PRO A 789 40.88 -15.47 -2.45
CA PRO A 789 40.26 -15.61 -3.75
C PRO A 789 38.77 -15.22 -3.68
N LEU A 790 38.25 -14.54 -4.70
CA LEU A 790 36.83 -14.17 -4.83
C LEU A 790 36.26 -13.58 -3.51
N SER A 791 36.89 -12.51 -3.03
CA SER A 791 36.64 -12.03 -1.68
C SER A 791 36.60 -10.50 -1.58
N VAL A 792 35.96 -10.05 -0.51
CA VAL A 792 35.97 -8.67 -0.03
C VAL A 792 36.44 -8.67 1.42
N VAL A 793 37.43 -7.86 1.74
CA VAL A 793 38.05 -7.73 3.05
C VAL A 793 37.81 -6.33 3.59
N PHE A 794 37.36 -6.23 4.84
CA PHE A 794 37.15 -4.99 5.57
C PHE A 794 38.22 -4.87 6.64
N LEU A 795 39.02 -3.81 6.58
CA LEU A 795 40.09 -3.54 7.53
C LEU A 795 39.77 -2.29 8.35
N LYS A 796 39.91 -2.39 9.67
CA LYS A 796 39.77 -1.26 10.58
C LYS A 796 41.05 -1.05 11.37
N ARG A 797 41.42 0.21 11.58
CA ARG A 797 42.56 0.56 12.38
C ARG A 797 42.30 0.26 13.87
N CYS A 798 43.21 -0.47 14.51
CA CYS A 798 43.18 -0.66 15.94
C CYS A 798 43.57 0.66 16.64
N THR A 799 42.62 1.29 17.30
CA THR A 799 42.89 2.39 18.21
C THR A 799 43.20 1.75 19.56
N HIS A 800 44.47 1.69 19.93
CA HIS A 800 44.79 1.38 21.33
C HIS A 800 44.21 2.52 22.18
N THR A 801 43.20 2.24 22.98
CA THR A 801 42.90 3.07 24.16
C THR A 801 44.11 3.02 25.05
N THR A 802 44.99 4.05 24.99
CA THR A 802 46.04 4.28 25.98
C THR A 802 45.41 4.61 27.33
#